data_7eb28430c3b23cc38322003471ff063a
#
_entry.id   7eb28430c3b23cc38322003471ff063a
#
_cell.length_a   1.000
_cell.length_b   1.000
_cell.length_c   1.000
_cell.angle_alpha   90.00
_cell.angle_beta   90.00
_cell.angle_gamma   90.00
#
_symmetry.space_group_name_H-M   'P 1'
#
loop_
_entity.id
_entity.type
_entity.pdbx_description
1 polymer ?
#
loop_
_entity_poly.entity_id
_entity_poly.type
_entity_poly.pdbx_seq_one_letter_code
_entity_poly.pdbx_strand_id
1 'polypeptide(L)'
;MKNITNYYVEDKSKLISNKDAYIVGKKFRITVLSHRLVRIEYSEKGLFEDRPTSLIINRSFPKIDYFITESDSMIEINTGVFTLTYVKDSPIKSGILSSNIKAVINGTKKEWQINNPEVRNLRGINYSIDSVKDKIVLDKGLYSLDGFCLLDDSRSLVLDENDMFIERDKDIKDLYLFMYDNDFEGCLSDYFTLTGYPSMIPRYALGAWWYKNNNYKEEEIKELVDRFNHDNIPISIFLLGDYWHDQNNGYTPSINLKNISNYLNSNNIKLGVTINPKYEIKEGSNDYQLISNYIKANKFSFIPFSNDKIGLYFNLFINNLESMGVNIFSIDYNNPLDRINLWKLDHYHYGKKVISNQRGLILTRNSGIAPHRYPIIWSGKTLVNWTTLNLLPRYNLQGYNIGVSYIAHPIGGYKGGIEEDELYLRYMQFACFSPIFLLASEGGKYYKREPWKWSPTIEKNIEYYMNLRYKLIPYLYSESYNYHITGHGIVKPFYYDYPKIIDEPTYKNQYFFGRDFFVAPITEKKNTIINRVMKKVFIPNGIWFDFLQGKKFIGDKSYNNFYRDEDYPVFVKAGAIIPQNTNIKEEIPTTLEVLVYPLSDGEYSLYEDDGFSNNYKNGLYMITKFNYHYEEDNYTFKISKENGRNLVSTRSYLIRFKNIKNITEVTINDKNIKYNYYYDKDDFIVEVKNLLIGRNLEINIKGKDSLVSSVSLVNEEIKEILYDINITTKLKEQIDKVLFSDIDVRKKRIAIRKLKRKGLDSKYIKIFINLLEYIQKI
;
A
#
# COMPACT_ATOMS: atom_id res chain seq x y z
N MET A 1 22.28 -5.00 24.51
CA MET A 1 21.79 -5.33 23.16
C MET A 1 22.12 -6.77 22.75
N LYS A 2 22.07 -7.70 23.67
CA LYS A 2 22.23 -9.11 23.36
C LYS A 2 20.99 -9.57 22.56
N ASN A 3 21.20 -10.12 21.36
CA ASN A 3 20.22 -10.80 20.48
C ASN A 3 19.59 -10.00 19.34
N ILE A 4 20.17 -8.90 18.85
CA ILE A 4 19.74 -8.28 17.60
C ILE A 4 19.93 -9.23 16.40
N THR A 5 20.96 -10.07 16.42
CA THR A 5 21.20 -11.06 15.36
C THR A 5 20.04 -12.02 15.19
N ASN A 6 19.43 -12.49 16.29
CA ASN A 6 18.29 -13.39 16.23
C ASN A 6 17.02 -12.73 15.71
N TYR A 7 16.92 -11.41 15.86
CA TYR A 7 15.84 -10.65 15.23
C TYR A 7 16.07 -10.45 13.74
N TYR A 8 17.30 -10.13 13.35
CA TYR A 8 17.63 -9.78 11.98
C TYR A 8 17.73 -11.01 11.07
N VAL A 9 18.28 -12.08 11.60
CA VAL A 9 18.41 -13.39 10.95
C VAL A 9 17.81 -14.44 11.87
N GLU A 10 16.56 -14.80 11.62
CA GLU A 10 15.83 -15.79 12.43
C GLU A 10 16.48 -17.19 12.35
N ASP A 11 17.08 -17.51 11.20
CA ASP A 11 17.74 -18.79 10.94
C ASP A 11 19.09 -18.60 10.23
N LYS A 12 20.17 -18.75 10.96
CA LYS A 12 21.54 -18.59 10.44
C LYS A 12 21.91 -19.62 9.36
N SER A 13 21.23 -20.75 9.28
CA SER A 13 21.48 -21.75 8.22
C SER A 13 21.10 -21.20 6.83
N LYS A 14 20.18 -20.23 6.78
CA LYS A 14 19.74 -19.60 5.54
C LYS A 14 20.74 -18.58 4.96
N LEU A 15 21.82 -18.27 5.65
CA LEU A 15 22.86 -17.37 5.15
C LEU A 15 23.72 -18.01 4.05
N ILE A 16 23.80 -19.34 4.04
CA ILE A 16 24.61 -20.13 3.12
C ILE A 16 23.68 -20.88 2.16
N SER A 17 23.96 -20.78 0.87
CA SER A 17 23.25 -21.52 -0.16
C SER A 17 23.58 -23.01 -0.12
N ASN A 18 22.78 -23.83 -0.78
CA ASN A 18 23.10 -25.24 -1.02
C ASN A 18 24.47 -25.37 -1.70
N LYS A 19 25.31 -26.34 -1.28
CA LYS A 19 26.64 -26.57 -1.84
C LYS A 19 26.62 -26.81 -3.35
N ASP A 20 25.61 -27.45 -3.86
CA ASP A 20 25.43 -27.73 -5.30
C ASP A 20 25.13 -26.46 -6.13
N ALA A 21 24.79 -25.34 -5.49
CA ALA A 21 24.55 -24.06 -6.16
C ALA A 21 25.83 -23.26 -6.42
N TYR A 22 26.95 -23.65 -5.83
CA TYR A 22 28.22 -22.91 -5.94
C TYR A 22 29.07 -23.36 -7.11
N ILE A 23 29.60 -22.41 -7.84
CA ILE A 23 30.64 -22.56 -8.87
C ILE A 23 31.80 -21.66 -8.46
N VAL A 24 32.93 -22.26 -8.05
CA VAL A 24 34.02 -21.54 -7.38
C VAL A 24 35.32 -21.65 -8.19
N GLY A 25 35.91 -20.52 -8.54
CA GLY A 25 37.28 -20.41 -9.07
C GLY A 25 38.26 -19.80 -8.06
N LYS A 26 39.42 -19.41 -8.51
CA LYS A 26 40.45 -18.80 -7.63
C LYS A 26 40.06 -17.44 -7.08
N LYS A 27 39.40 -16.60 -7.93
CA LYS A 27 39.04 -15.22 -7.62
C LYS A 27 37.54 -14.95 -7.72
N PHE A 28 36.72 -15.94 -8.09
CA PHE A 28 35.28 -15.76 -8.26
C PHE A 28 34.50 -16.85 -7.58
N ARG A 29 33.27 -16.51 -7.20
CA ARG A 29 32.24 -17.44 -6.81
C ARG A 29 30.92 -17.03 -7.48
N ILE A 30 30.30 -17.93 -8.24
CA ILE A 30 28.95 -17.74 -8.78
C ILE A 30 28.02 -18.70 -8.05
N THR A 31 26.89 -18.18 -7.57
CA THR A 31 25.89 -18.98 -6.88
C THR A 31 24.56 -18.88 -7.64
N VAL A 32 24.06 -20.02 -8.13
CA VAL A 32 22.74 -20.08 -8.79
C VAL A 32 21.68 -20.20 -7.73
N LEU A 33 20.91 -19.14 -7.50
CA LEU A 33 19.92 -19.07 -6.42
C LEU A 33 18.54 -19.51 -6.89
N SER A 34 18.10 -19.05 -8.06
CA SER A 34 16.85 -19.46 -8.69
C SER A 34 17.01 -19.49 -10.20
N HIS A 35 15.98 -19.93 -10.94
CA HIS A 35 15.99 -19.84 -12.41
C HIS A 35 16.14 -18.41 -12.93
N ARG A 36 15.82 -17.39 -12.11
CA ARG A 36 15.88 -15.96 -12.44
C ARG A 36 17.00 -15.21 -11.74
N LEU A 37 17.72 -15.82 -10.79
CA LEU A 37 18.62 -15.10 -9.91
C LEU A 37 19.96 -15.80 -9.73
N VAL A 38 21.04 -15.07 -9.98
CA VAL A 38 22.39 -15.52 -9.65
C VAL A 38 23.13 -14.47 -8.82
N ARG A 39 23.92 -14.93 -7.86
CA ARG A 39 24.91 -14.12 -7.14
C ARG A 39 26.27 -14.28 -7.83
N ILE A 40 26.96 -13.17 -8.03
CA ILE A 40 28.27 -13.10 -8.69
C ILE A 40 29.22 -12.36 -7.76
N GLU A 41 30.24 -13.05 -7.28
CA GLU A 41 31.25 -12.50 -6.40
C GLU A 41 32.62 -12.54 -7.08
N TYR A 42 33.43 -11.49 -6.83
CA TYR A 42 34.81 -11.41 -7.24
C TYR A 42 35.66 -10.84 -6.12
N SER A 43 36.80 -11.47 -5.85
CA SER A 43 37.79 -11.04 -4.88
C SER A 43 39.19 -11.36 -5.36
N GLU A 44 40.10 -10.38 -5.41
CA GLU A 44 41.52 -10.61 -5.75
C GLU A 44 42.20 -11.61 -4.80
N LYS A 45 41.72 -11.69 -3.55
CA LYS A 45 42.27 -12.58 -2.52
C LYS A 45 41.53 -13.94 -2.44
N GLY A 46 40.49 -14.16 -3.23
CA GLY A 46 39.64 -15.35 -3.16
C GLY A 46 38.85 -15.47 -1.86
N LEU A 47 38.56 -14.35 -1.19
CA LEU A 47 37.75 -14.29 0.03
C LEU A 47 36.32 -13.87 -0.34
N PHE A 48 35.34 -14.62 0.09
CA PHE A 48 33.92 -14.39 -0.20
C PHE A 48 33.14 -14.13 1.09
N GLU A 49 32.02 -13.40 0.98
CA GLU A 49 31.27 -12.93 2.14
C GLU A 49 29.98 -13.73 2.34
N ASP A 50 29.86 -14.43 3.45
CA ASP A 50 28.67 -15.19 3.80
C ASP A 50 27.90 -14.63 5.01
N ARG A 51 28.45 -13.59 5.67
CA ARG A 51 27.73 -12.89 6.74
C ARG A 51 26.49 -12.18 6.19
N PRO A 52 25.45 -11.96 7.02
CA PRO A 52 24.31 -11.15 6.62
C PRO A 52 24.75 -9.70 6.41
N THR A 53 24.16 -9.05 5.44
CA THR A 53 24.39 -7.62 5.17
C THR A 53 23.18 -6.80 5.55
N SER A 54 23.30 -5.48 5.54
CA SER A 54 22.16 -4.58 5.72
C SER A 54 21.07 -4.76 4.66
N LEU A 55 21.36 -5.44 3.57
CA LEU A 55 20.43 -5.76 2.49
C LEU A 55 20.03 -7.24 2.49
N ILE A 56 20.99 -8.16 2.51
CA ILE A 56 20.80 -9.61 2.28
C ILE A 56 20.83 -10.38 3.60
N ILE A 57 19.77 -11.12 3.88
CA ILE A 57 19.64 -11.93 5.10
C ILE A 57 19.38 -13.42 4.85
N ASN A 58 19.13 -13.80 3.60
CA ASN A 58 18.86 -15.19 3.25
C ASN A 58 19.41 -15.50 1.86
N ARG A 59 20.20 -16.56 1.73
CA ARG A 59 20.73 -17.09 0.47
C ARG A 59 20.36 -18.55 0.25
N SER A 60 19.47 -19.09 1.08
CA SER A 60 18.96 -20.46 0.97
C SER A 60 17.72 -20.48 0.09
N PHE A 61 17.90 -20.92 -1.13
CA PHE A 61 16.85 -21.09 -2.13
C PHE A 61 16.59 -22.58 -2.38
N PRO A 62 15.41 -22.97 -2.86
CA PRO A 62 15.15 -24.32 -3.33
C PRO A 62 16.16 -24.72 -4.41
N LYS A 63 16.62 -25.97 -4.39
CA LYS A 63 17.50 -26.49 -5.44
C LYS A 63 16.78 -26.45 -6.79
N ILE A 64 17.48 -25.96 -7.81
CA ILE A 64 17.02 -25.96 -9.20
C ILE A 64 17.99 -26.74 -10.07
N ASP A 65 17.52 -27.23 -11.20
CA ASP A 65 18.35 -27.83 -12.23
C ASP A 65 18.88 -26.74 -13.17
N TYR A 66 20.16 -26.82 -13.46
CA TYR A 66 20.83 -25.93 -14.43
C TYR A 66 21.99 -26.66 -15.10
N PHE A 67 22.43 -26.17 -16.25
CA PHE A 67 23.52 -26.75 -17.01
C PHE A 67 24.75 -25.86 -16.99
N ILE A 68 25.92 -26.48 -16.88
CA ILE A 68 27.21 -25.82 -16.93
C ILE A 68 28.01 -26.34 -18.12
N THR A 69 28.53 -25.42 -18.94
CA THR A 69 29.54 -25.69 -19.94
C THR A 69 30.80 -24.93 -19.58
N GLU A 70 31.91 -25.63 -19.44
CA GLU A 70 33.16 -25.08 -18.92
C GLU A 70 34.32 -25.35 -19.90
N SER A 71 35.12 -24.30 -20.15
CA SER A 71 36.42 -24.39 -20.82
C SER A 71 37.52 -23.87 -19.88
N ASP A 72 38.78 -23.88 -20.33
CA ASP A 72 39.92 -23.36 -19.55
C ASP A 72 39.71 -21.87 -19.14
N SER A 73 39.16 -21.06 -20.03
CA SER A 73 39.05 -19.59 -19.85
C SER A 73 37.59 -19.11 -19.57
N MET A 74 36.59 -19.91 -19.86
CA MET A 74 35.20 -19.46 -19.79
C MET A 74 34.31 -20.46 -19.10
N ILE A 75 33.23 -19.93 -18.50
CA ILE A 75 32.14 -20.70 -17.95
C ILE A 75 30.80 -20.15 -18.47
N GLU A 76 29.93 -21.05 -18.86
CA GLU A 76 28.56 -20.77 -19.26
C GLU A 76 27.59 -21.53 -18.35
N ILE A 77 26.60 -20.82 -17.82
CA ILE A 77 25.58 -21.35 -16.90
C ILE A 77 24.21 -21.09 -17.51
N ASN A 78 23.46 -22.15 -17.82
CA ASN A 78 22.12 -22.08 -18.36
C ASN A 78 21.10 -22.54 -17.33
N THR A 79 20.25 -21.62 -16.83
CA THR A 79 19.20 -21.87 -15.84
C THR A 79 17.87 -22.31 -16.47
N GLY A 80 17.79 -22.37 -17.79
CA GLY A 80 16.53 -22.51 -18.54
C GLY A 80 15.89 -21.17 -18.89
N VAL A 81 15.86 -20.20 -17.98
CA VAL A 81 15.35 -18.84 -18.21
C VAL A 81 16.38 -17.95 -18.90
N PHE A 82 17.63 -18.04 -18.48
CA PHE A 82 18.75 -17.26 -19.06
C PHE A 82 20.04 -18.06 -19.11
N THR A 83 20.98 -17.57 -19.91
CA THR A 83 22.35 -18.08 -20.00
C THR A 83 23.33 -17.00 -19.58
N LEU A 84 24.15 -17.26 -18.55
CA LEU A 84 25.24 -16.42 -18.07
C LEU A 84 26.57 -16.93 -18.61
N THR A 85 27.39 -16.05 -19.20
CA THR A 85 28.73 -16.34 -19.66
C THR A 85 29.75 -15.47 -18.90
N TYR A 86 30.81 -16.06 -18.35
CA TYR A 86 31.83 -15.36 -17.59
C TYR A 86 33.24 -15.83 -17.96
N VAL A 87 34.19 -14.87 -18.12
CA VAL A 87 35.61 -15.14 -18.28
C VAL A 87 36.21 -15.37 -16.90
N LYS A 88 36.66 -16.59 -16.63
CA LYS A 88 37.11 -17.05 -15.32
C LYS A 88 38.22 -16.14 -14.74
N ASP A 89 38.14 -15.93 -13.43
CA ASP A 89 39.07 -15.15 -12.61
C ASP A 89 39.36 -13.71 -13.13
N SER A 90 38.53 -13.21 -14.06
CA SER A 90 38.66 -11.84 -14.55
C SER A 90 37.92 -10.85 -13.65
N PRO A 91 38.50 -9.66 -13.41
CA PRO A 91 37.87 -8.65 -12.56
C PRO A 91 36.53 -8.18 -13.16
N ILE A 92 35.51 -8.13 -12.35
CA ILE A 92 34.20 -7.57 -12.75
C ILE A 92 34.31 -6.04 -12.69
N LYS A 93 34.69 -5.42 -13.81
CA LYS A 93 34.84 -3.97 -13.93
C LYS A 93 33.89 -3.40 -14.97
N SER A 94 33.37 -2.20 -14.68
CA SER A 94 32.74 -1.35 -15.66
C SER A 94 33.81 -0.74 -16.60
N GLY A 95 33.92 -1.21 -17.81
CA GLY A 95 34.85 -0.71 -18.82
C GLY A 95 34.16 -0.53 -20.18
N ILE A 96 34.68 0.38 -21.02
CA ILE A 96 34.01 0.86 -22.22
C ILE A 96 34.04 -0.17 -23.39
N LEU A 97 34.88 -1.18 -23.36
CA LEU A 97 35.24 -1.93 -24.56
C LEU A 97 35.02 -3.46 -24.51
N SER A 98 34.81 -4.09 -23.39
CA SER A 98 34.45 -5.51 -23.32
C SER A 98 33.85 -5.90 -21.99
N SER A 99 32.69 -6.54 -22.00
CA SER A 99 32.17 -7.21 -20.83
C SER A 99 32.74 -8.61 -20.75
N ASN A 100 33.45 -8.90 -19.66
CA ASN A 100 33.92 -10.25 -19.34
C ASN A 100 32.79 -11.10 -18.68
N ILE A 101 31.63 -10.50 -18.48
CA ILE A 101 30.43 -11.17 -17.98
C ILE A 101 29.21 -10.62 -18.71
N LYS A 102 28.38 -11.52 -19.21
CA LYS A 102 27.12 -11.21 -19.90
C LYS A 102 26.06 -12.26 -19.60
N ALA A 103 24.80 -11.88 -19.68
CA ALA A 103 23.68 -12.80 -19.58
C ALA A 103 22.63 -12.53 -20.65
N VAL A 104 22.01 -13.55 -21.17
CA VAL A 104 20.99 -13.48 -22.22
C VAL A 104 19.74 -14.23 -21.77
N ILE A 105 18.58 -13.58 -21.83
CA ILE A 105 17.28 -14.23 -21.59
C ILE A 105 16.98 -15.16 -22.77
N ASN A 106 16.81 -16.44 -22.48
CA ASN A 106 16.72 -17.48 -23.53
C ASN A 106 15.54 -17.27 -24.50
N GLY A 107 14.37 -16.86 -24.00
CA GLY A 107 13.16 -16.66 -24.81
C GLY A 107 13.22 -15.41 -25.68
N THR A 108 13.41 -14.24 -25.08
CA THR A 108 13.33 -12.93 -25.75
C THR A 108 14.65 -12.43 -26.32
N LYS A 109 15.77 -13.12 -26.01
CA LYS A 109 17.14 -12.73 -26.42
C LYS A 109 17.58 -11.35 -25.91
N LYS A 110 16.93 -10.83 -24.89
CA LYS A 110 17.38 -9.60 -24.21
C LYS A 110 18.72 -9.89 -23.51
N GLU A 111 19.68 -8.98 -23.70
CA GLU A 111 21.04 -9.17 -23.22
C GLU A 111 21.38 -8.16 -22.12
N TRP A 112 21.95 -8.65 -21.03
CA TRP A 112 22.58 -7.87 -19.99
C TRP A 112 24.10 -7.98 -20.06
N GLN A 113 24.77 -6.86 -19.83
CA GLN A 113 26.21 -6.76 -19.63
C GLN A 113 26.47 -5.82 -18.47
N ILE A 114 27.64 -5.97 -17.79
CA ILE A 114 27.96 -5.18 -16.60
C ILE A 114 27.92 -3.65 -16.80
N ASN A 115 28.10 -3.20 -18.03
CA ASN A 115 28.11 -1.77 -18.40
C ASN A 115 26.82 -1.32 -19.08
N ASN A 116 25.87 -2.23 -19.31
CA ASN A 116 24.63 -1.90 -19.98
C ASN A 116 23.59 -1.45 -18.94
N PRO A 117 23.25 -0.16 -18.86
CA PRO A 117 22.25 0.32 -17.91
C PRO A 117 20.86 -0.24 -18.31
N GLU A 118 20.03 -0.46 -17.31
CA GLU A 118 18.61 -0.74 -17.56
C GLU A 118 17.93 0.55 -18.05
N VAL A 119 17.84 0.70 -19.37
CA VAL A 119 17.38 1.95 -20.01
C VAL A 119 15.90 2.20 -19.67
N ARG A 120 15.08 1.13 -19.62
CA ARG A 120 13.66 1.20 -19.34
C ARG A 120 13.33 0.77 -17.91
N ASN A 121 14.17 1.16 -16.94
CA ASN A 121 13.90 0.90 -15.53
C ASN A 121 12.63 1.64 -15.07
N LEU A 122 11.70 0.91 -14.43
CA LEU A 122 10.39 1.41 -14.02
C LEU A 122 10.46 2.35 -12.80
N ARG A 123 11.64 2.50 -12.25
CA ARG A 123 11.96 3.33 -11.12
C ARG A 123 11.33 2.85 -9.81
N GLY A 124 12.00 3.18 -8.71
CA GLY A 124 11.50 3.09 -7.35
C GLY A 124 11.21 4.48 -6.78
N ILE A 125 10.80 4.51 -5.53
CA ILE A 125 10.66 5.77 -4.80
C ILE A 125 12.03 6.29 -4.40
N ASN A 126 12.15 7.62 -4.39
CA ASN A 126 13.28 8.28 -3.78
C ASN A 126 12.96 8.64 -2.32
N TYR A 127 13.88 9.39 -1.75
CA TYR A 127 13.90 9.80 -0.36
C TYR A 127 12.70 10.67 0.07
N SER A 128 12.20 11.56 -0.81
CA SER A 128 11.14 12.52 -0.49
C SER A 128 10.66 13.26 -1.73
N ILE A 129 9.40 13.66 -1.71
CA ILE A 129 8.79 14.55 -2.70
C ILE A 129 8.44 15.92 -2.08
N ASP A 130 9.26 16.39 -1.15
CA ASP A 130 9.08 17.69 -0.50
C ASP A 130 8.99 18.81 -1.53
N SER A 131 7.90 19.57 -1.45
CA SER A 131 7.69 20.79 -2.26
C SER A 131 7.89 20.61 -3.77
N VAL A 132 7.73 19.39 -4.29
CA VAL A 132 7.82 19.11 -5.73
C VAL A 132 6.70 19.83 -6.48
N LYS A 133 7.09 20.57 -7.53
CA LYS A 133 6.14 21.34 -8.36
C LYS A 133 5.66 20.58 -9.58
N ASP A 134 6.56 19.89 -10.31
CA ASP A 134 6.25 19.30 -11.62
C ASP A 134 6.73 17.88 -11.80
N LYS A 135 7.99 17.58 -11.47
CA LYS A 135 8.65 16.31 -11.73
C LYS A 135 9.29 15.75 -10.45
N ILE A 136 9.14 14.45 -10.28
CA ILE A 136 9.82 13.70 -9.23
C ILE A 136 11.08 13.09 -9.83
N VAL A 137 12.21 13.29 -9.15
CA VAL A 137 13.44 12.53 -9.40
C VAL A 137 13.29 11.22 -8.64
N LEU A 138 13.33 10.11 -9.36
CA LEU A 138 13.13 8.78 -8.81
C LEU A 138 14.44 7.99 -8.85
N ASP A 139 14.66 7.20 -7.82
CA ASP A 139 15.78 6.27 -7.76
C ASP A 139 15.54 5.06 -8.68
N LYS A 140 16.57 4.25 -8.88
CA LYS A 140 16.45 2.97 -9.59
C LYS A 140 15.54 2.02 -8.80
N GLY A 141 14.61 1.39 -9.48
CA GLY A 141 13.76 0.33 -8.95
C GLY A 141 14.30 -1.06 -9.32
N LEU A 142 13.68 -2.09 -8.78
CA LEU A 142 14.00 -3.49 -9.07
C LEU A 142 13.60 -3.91 -10.49
N TYR A 143 12.64 -3.21 -11.11
CA TYR A 143 12.05 -3.64 -12.37
C TYR A 143 12.48 -2.78 -13.55
N SER A 144 12.66 -3.45 -14.69
CA SER A 144 12.92 -2.87 -15.99
C SER A 144 12.12 -3.61 -17.07
N LEU A 145 11.62 -2.90 -18.07
CA LEU A 145 11.05 -3.50 -19.28
C LEU A 145 12.15 -4.18 -20.14
N ASP A 146 13.41 -3.97 -19.78
CA ASP A 146 14.54 -4.73 -20.36
C ASP A 146 14.60 -6.17 -19.84
N GLY A 147 13.86 -6.48 -18.75
CA GLY A 147 13.67 -7.84 -18.19
C GLY A 147 14.79 -8.29 -17.26
N PHE A 148 15.63 -7.38 -16.80
CA PHE A 148 16.69 -7.66 -15.85
C PHE A 148 16.98 -6.49 -14.90
N CYS A 149 17.60 -6.79 -13.77
CA CYS A 149 18.11 -5.81 -12.81
C CYS A 149 19.37 -6.32 -12.12
N LEU A 150 20.30 -5.41 -11.86
CA LEU A 150 21.49 -5.69 -11.06
C LEU A 150 21.38 -5.00 -9.70
N LEU A 151 21.45 -5.79 -8.61
CA LEU A 151 21.53 -5.32 -7.24
C LEU A 151 22.99 -5.45 -6.77
N ASP A 152 23.62 -4.33 -6.40
CA ASP A 152 25.01 -4.29 -5.92
C ASP A 152 25.05 -4.24 -4.40
N ASP A 153 25.45 -5.34 -3.76
CA ASP A 153 25.61 -5.47 -2.31
C ASP A 153 27.04 -5.22 -1.84
N SER A 154 27.96 -4.88 -2.74
CA SER A 154 29.41 -4.77 -2.45
C SER A 154 29.75 -3.74 -1.36
N ARG A 155 28.89 -2.74 -1.14
CA ARG A 155 29.08 -1.66 -0.16
C ARG A 155 28.13 -1.71 1.03
N SER A 156 27.25 -2.70 1.08
CA SER A 156 26.35 -2.88 2.22
C SER A 156 27.14 -3.20 3.49
N LEU A 157 26.66 -2.70 4.61
CA LEU A 157 27.24 -3.04 5.91
C LEU A 157 27.07 -4.55 6.17
N VAL A 158 28.03 -5.16 6.83
CA VAL A 158 27.96 -6.56 7.29
C VAL A 158 27.75 -6.62 8.79
N LEU A 159 26.96 -7.61 9.23
CA LEU A 159 26.73 -7.86 10.64
C LEU A 159 27.91 -8.71 11.19
N ASP A 160 28.59 -8.20 12.21
CA ASP A 160 29.71 -8.89 12.85
C ASP A 160 29.22 -9.84 13.98
N GLU A 161 30.16 -10.52 14.62
CA GLU A 161 29.90 -11.48 15.70
C GLU A 161 29.37 -10.81 16.99
N ASN A 162 29.53 -9.49 17.11
CA ASN A 162 29.06 -8.69 18.24
C ASN A 162 27.70 -8.05 17.98
N ASP A 163 26.97 -8.47 16.93
CA ASP A 163 25.69 -7.89 16.51
C ASP A 163 25.77 -6.42 16.08
N MET A 164 26.94 -6.01 15.51
CA MET A 164 27.16 -4.66 15.03
C MET A 164 27.29 -4.64 13.52
N PHE A 165 26.65 -3.67 12.86
CA PHE A 165 26.85 -3.42 11.45
C PHE A 165 28.15 -2.62 11.22
N ILE A 166 29.10 -3.27 10.58
CA ILE A 166 30.44 -2.73 10.24
C ILE A 166 30.62 -2.57 8.73
N GLU A 167 31.59 -1.75 8.31
CA GLU A 167 31.96 -1.63 6.91
C GLU A 167 32.51 -2.96 6.38
N ARG A 168 32.16 -3.27 5.14
CA ARG A 168 32.63 -4.42 4.40
C ARG A 168 34.02 -4.17 3.79
N ASP A 169 34.77 -5.25 3.50
CA ASP A 169 36.02 -5.16 2.71
C ASP A 169 35.71 -4.59 1.31
N LYS A 170 36.39 -3.50 0.95
CA LYS A 170 36.16 -2.75 -0.30
C LYS A 170 36.64 -3.50 -1.55
N ASP A 171 37.48 -4.52 -1.37
CA ASP A 171 38.05 -5.29 -2.49
C ASP A 171 37.12 -6.40 -3.00
N ILE A 172 35.99 -6.64 -2.31
CA ILE A 172 35.01 -7.65 -2.69
C ILE A 172 33.89 -7.02 -3.55
N LYS A 173 33.64 -7.59 -4.74
CA LYS A 173 32.43 -7.37 -5.51
C LYS A 173 31.43 -8.43 -5.15
N ASP A 174 30.17 -8.04 -4.91
CA ASP A 174 29.06 -8.92 -4.56
C ASP A 174 27.78 -8.41 -5.23
N LEU A 175 27.39 -9.09 -6.29
CA LEU A 175 26.35 -8.66 -7.21
C LEU A 175 25.26 -9.71 -7.28
N TYR A 176 24.00 -9.29 -7.27
CA TYR A 176 22.83 -10.14 -7.50
C TYR A 176 22.18 -9.74 -8.82
N LEU A 177 22.25 -10.62 -9.81
CA LEU A 177 21.68 -10.39 -11.13
C LEU A 177 20.34 -11.11 -11.24
N PHE A 178 19.27 -10.33 -11.40
CA PHE A 178 17.94 -10.81 -11.69
C PHE A 178 17.68 -10.77 -13.20
N MET A 179 17.27 -11.90 -13.77
CA MET A 179 16.95 -12.08 -15.19
C MET A 179 15.53 -12.68 -15.26
N TYR A 180 14.52 -11.84 -15.29
CA TYR A 180 13.10 -12.23 -15.10
C TYR A 180 12.21 -12.01 -16.32
N ASP A 181 12.69 -11.36 -17.39
CA ASP A 181 11.93 -10.94 -18.55
C ASP A 181 10.69 -10.11 -18.18
N ASN A 182 9.52 -10.70 -18.15
CA ASN A 182 8.26 -10.07 -17.71
C ASN A 182 7.66 -10.71 -16.45
N ASP A 183 8.35 -11.64 -15.81
CA ASP A 183 7.92 -12.27 -14.55
C ASP A 183 8.26 -11.37 -13.33
N PHE A 184 7.55 -10.25 -13.22
CA PHE A 184 7.74 -9.29 -12.13
C PHE A 184 7.42 -9.88 -10.75
N GLU A 185 6.38 -10.74 -10.66
CA GLU A 185 5.97 -11.40 -9.41
C GLU A 185 7.04 -12.37 -8.91
N GLY A 186 7.57 -13.21 -9.81
CA GLY A 186 8.67 -14.12 -9.46
C GLY A 186 9.95 -13.38 -9.06
N CYS A 187 10.27 -12.26 -9.72
CA CYS A 187 11.39 -11.41 -9.34
C CYS A 187 11.22 -10.83 -7.94
N LEU A 188 10.00 -10.35 -7.60
CA LEU A 188 9.70 -9.79 -6.28
C LEU A 188 9.80 -10.88 -5.19
N SER A 189 9.31 -12.09 -5.47
CA SER A 189 9.43 -13.23 -4.57
C SER A 189 10.88 -13.59 -4.26
N ASP A 190 11.73 -13.64 -5.30
CA ASP A 190 13.18 -13.87 -5.14
C ASP A 190 13.84 -12.75 -4.32
N TYR A 191 13.43 -11.49 -4.56
CA TYR A 191 13.92 -10.34 -3.81
C TYR A 191 13.55 -10.43 -2.32
N PHE A 192 12.30 -10.77 -1.98
CA PHE A 192 11.90 -10.93 -0.58
C PHE A 192 12.56 -12.13 0.08
N THR A 193 12.78 -13.21 -0.67
CA THR A 193 13.54 -14.36 -0.15
C THR A 193 14.95 -13.94 0.25
N LEU A 194 15.62 -13.11 -0.56
CA LEU A 194 16.97 -12.57 -0.25
C LEU A 194 16.97 -11.60 0.92
N THR A 195 16.03 -10.63 0.89
CA THR A 195 16.09 -9.43 1.74
C THR A 195 15.21 -9.51 2.97
N GLY A 196 14.41 -10.57 3.09
CA GLY A 196 13.39 -10.72 4.11
C GLY A 196 12.03 -10.16 3.68
N TYR A 197 10.98 -10.76 4.20
CA TYR A 197 9.61 -10.34 3.94
C TYR A 197 9.24 -9.07 4.72
N PRO A 198 8.22 -8.32 4.27
CA PRO A 198 7.73 -7.14 4.98
C PRO A 198 7.29 -7.46 6.41
N SER A 199 7.54 -6.55 7.34
CA SER A 199 7.07 -6.72 8.72
C SER A 199 5.55 -6.54 8.81
N MET A 200 4.90 -7.37 9.66
CA MET A 200 3.47 -7.18 9.96
C MET A 200 3.27 -5.90 10.78
N ILE A 201 2.40 -5.00 10.30
CA ILE A 201 2.10 -3.75 11.00
C ILE A 201 1.03 -3.94 12.10
N PRO A 202 0.98 -3.08 13.11
CA PRO A 202 -0.14 -3.04 14.04
C PRO A 202 -1.44 -2.66 13.31
N ARG A 203 -2.57 -3.29 13.68
CA ARG A 203 -3.88 -3.04 13.04
C ARG A 203 -4.32 -1.59 13.10
N TYR A 204 -4.04 -0.88 14.21
CA TYR A 204 -4.39 0.53 14.37
C TYR A 204 -3.68 1.45 13.35
N ALA A 205 -2.58 1.01 12.74
CA ALA A 205 -1.90 1.77 11.69
C ALA A 205 -2.72 1.90 10.39
N LEU A 206 -3.72 1.04 10.18
CA LEU A 206 -4.61 1.07 9.02
C LEU A 206 -5.77 2.07 9.16
N GLY A 207 -6.03 2.59 10.37
CA GLY A 207 -6.98 3.67 10.60
C GLY A 207 -6.46 5.03 10.16
N ALA A 208 -7.19 6.10 10.46
CA ALA A 208 -6.78 7.46 10.14
C ALA A 208 -5.83 8.04 11.20
N TRP A 209 -4.78 8.70 10.75
CA TRP A 209 -3.79 9.36 11.57
C TRP A 209 -3.99 10.87 11.54
N TRP A 210 -3.93 11.50 12.70
CA TRP A 210 -3.90 12.96 12.83
C TRP A 210 -2.48 13.45 13.03
N TYR A 211 -1.99 14.33 12.15
CA TYR A 211 -0.68 14.98 12.25
C TYR A 211 -0.74 16.44 11.77
N LYS A 212 -1.06 17.35 12.66
CA LYS A 212 -0.95 18.78 12.40
C LYS A 212 0.15 19.36 13.28
N ASN A 213 1.16 20.01 12.68
CA ASN A 213 2.35 20.48 13.37
C ASN A 213 2.07 21.77 14.17
N ASN A 214 1.10 21.72 15.09
CA ASN A 214 0.76 22.79 16.00
C ASN A 214 1.51 22.67 17.32
N ASN A 215 1.71 23.78 18.02
CA ASN A 215 2.12 23.82 19.41
C ASN A 215 0.88 23.61 20.29
N TYR A 216 0.51 22.35 20.53
CA TYR A 216 -0.68 21.98 21.28
C TYR A 216 -0.49 22.12 22.78
N LYS A 217 -1.53 22.63 23.47
CA LYS A 217 -1.74 22.40 24.90
C LYS A 217 -2.52 21.11 25.11
N GLU A 218 -2.45 20.55 26.34
CA GLU A 218 -3.16 19.30 26.68
C GLU A 218 -4.68 19.43 26.47
N GLU A 219 -5.26 20.56 26.84
CA GLU A 219 -6.69 20.87 26.69
C GLU A 219 -7.11 20.89 25.23
N GLU A 220 -6.31 21.52 24.34
CA GLU A 220 -6.59 21.59 22.91
C GLU A 220 -6.60 20.20 22.23
N ILE A 221 -5.74 19.28 22.72
CA ILE A 221 -5.73 17.90 22.24
C ILE A 221 -7.04 17.20 22.64
N LYS A 222 -7.48 17.39 23.91
CA LYS A 222 -8.73 16.80 24.41
C LYS A 222 -9.94 17.35 23.65
N GLU A 223 -10.05 18.67 23.50
CA GLU A 223 -11.14 19.29 22.75
C GLU A 223 -11.22 18.78 21.31
N LEU A 224 -10.07 18.63 20.65
CA LEU A 224 -10.00 18.13 19.29
C LEU A 224 -10.48 16.66 19.19
N VAL A 225 -10.04 15.80 20.09
CA VAL A 225 -10.43 14.39 20.15
C VAL A 225 -11.91 14.24 20.50
N ASP A 226 -12.39 15.04 21.47
CA ASP A 226 -13.81 15.05 21.85
C ASP A 226 -14.70 15.48 20.67
N ARG A 227 -14.24 16.42 19.85
CA ARG A 227 -14.94 16.83 18.65
C ARG A 227 -14.99 15.70 17.61
N PHE A 228 -13.90 15.00 17.34
CA PHE A 228 -13.89 13.82 16.47
C PHE A 228 -14.89 12.75 16.94
N ASN A 229 -14.91 12.49 18.25
CA ASN A 229 -15.82 11.51 18.84
C ASN A 229 -17.29 11.95 18.77
N HIS A 230 -17.57 13.24 19.02
CA HIS A 230 -18.93 13.80 18.94
C HIS A 230 -19.50 13.69 17.52
N ASP A 231 -18.67 13.97 16.50
CA ASP A 231 -19.08 13.91 15.11
C ASP A 231 -18.99 12.48 14.52
N ASN A 232 -18.66 11.47 15.35
CA ASN A 232 -18.48 10.06 14.94
C ASN A 232 -17.47 9.87 13.80
N ILE A 233 -16.42 10.66 13.79
CA ILE A 233 -15.32 10.58 12.82
C ILE A 233 -14.13 9.89 13.48
N PRO A 234 -13.75 8.66 13.06
CA PRO A 234 -12.74 7.90 13.78
C PRO A 234 -11.32 8.36 13.42
N ILE A 235 -10.44 8.39 14.44
CA ILE A 235 -8.98 8.47 14.29
C ILE A 235 -8.33 7.40 15.17
N SER A 236 -7.19 6.86 14.77
CA SER A 236 -6.49 5.78 15.49
C SER A 236 -5.12 6.20 16.04
N ILE A 237 -4.53 7.23 15.48
CA ILE A 237 -3.22 7.74 15.89
C ILE A 237 -3.28 9.27 15.97
N PHE A 238 -2.76 9.81 17.06
CA PHE A 238 -2.50 11.24 17.22
C PHE A 238 -0.99 11.45 17.25
N LEU A 239 -0.44 12.05 16.18
CA LEU A 239 0.99 12.29 16.05
C LEU A 239 1.30 13.75 16.36
N LEU A 240 2.09 14.00 17.39
CA LEU A 240 2.58 15.33 17.75
C LEU A 240 3.76 15.72 16.87
N GLY A 241 3.72 16.93 16.31
CA GLY A 241 4.80 17.51 15.52
C GLY A 241 6.00 17.97 16.36
N ASP A 242 6.82 18.86 15.82
CA ASP A 242 8.09 19.29 16.43
C ASP A 242 7.96 20.02 17.80
N TYR A 243 6.76 20.47 18.19
CA TYR A 243 6.57 21.33 19.35
C TYR A 243 6.27 20.59 20.68
N TRP A 244 6.30 19.26 20.71
CA TRP A 244 6.06 18.48 21.92
C TRP A 244 7.22 18.55 22.93
N HIS A 245 8.40 19.01 22.49
CA HIS A 245 9.60 19.11 23.32
C HIS A 245 10.25 20.50 23.22
N ASP A 246 11.10 20.82 24.19
CA ASP A 246 11.94 22.01 24.13
C ASP A 246 13.13 21.76 23.19
N GLN A 247 13.08 22.40 22.03
CA GLN A 247 14.12 22.26 20.97
C GLN A 247 15.51 22.75 21.41
N ASN A 248 15.60 23.51 22.51
CA ASN A 248 16.86 23.98 23.08
C ASN A 248 17.41 23.02 24.13
N ASN A 249 16.58 22.10 24.63
CA ASN A 249 16.93 21.16 25.69
C ASN A 249 16.76 19.69 25.24
N GLY A 250 17.27 19.36 24.06
CA GLY A 250 17.17 18.04 23.47
C GLY A 250 15.72 17.63 23.21
N TYR A 251 15.32 16.44 23.69
CA TYR A 251 13.98 15.90 23.52
C TYR A 251 13.19 15.86 24.85
N THR A 252 13.47 16.78 25.75
CA THR A 252 12.73 16.90 27.01
C THR A 252 11.30 17.37 26.71
N PRO A 253 10.25 16.60 27.09
CA PRO A 253 8.88 16.99 26.82
C PRO A 253 8.51 18.34 27.43
N SER A 254 7.88 19.20 26.64
CA SER A 254 7.29 20.48 27.05
C SER A 254 5.84 20.35 27.56
N ILE A 255 5.23 19.17 27.36
CA ILE A 255 3.86 18.81 27.74
C ILE A 255 3.86 17.45 28.44
N ASN A 256 2.81 17.16 29.21
CA ASN A 256 2.71 15.88 29.93
C ASN A 256 2.27 14.73 29.00
N LEU A 257 3.25 14.10 28.34
CA LEU A 257 3.00 12.99 27.41
C LEU A 257 2.25 11.82 28.04
N LYS A 258 2.49 11.53 29.33
CA LYS A 258 1.83 10.41 30.02
C LYS A 258 0.33 10.67 30.21
N ASN A 259 -0.05 11.88 30.63
CA ASN A 259 -1.47 12.25 30.74
C ASN A 259 -2.16 12.22 29.38
N ILE A 260 -1.52 12.78 28.35
CA ILE A 260 -2.03 12.77 26.98
C ILE A 260 -2.19 11.33 26.50
N SER A 261 -1.20 10.48 26.67
CA SER A 261 -1.26 9.07 26.27
C SER A 261 -2.40 8.32 26.97
N ASN A 262 -2.58 8.53 28.26
CA ASN A 262 -3.68 7.91 29.02
C ASN A 262 -5.06 8.34 28.46
N TYR A 263 -5.24 9.63 28.20
CA TYR A 263 -6.46 10.15 27.61
C TYR A 263 -6.70 9.61 26.20
N LEU A 264 -5.69 9.61 25.33
CA LEU A 264 -5.80 9.06 23.97
C LEU A 264 -6.12 7.56 23.99
N ASN A 265 -5.45 6.79 24.85
CA ASN A 265 -5.71 5.34 24.96
C ASN A 265 -7.14 5.04 25.47
N SER A 266 -7.71 5.87 26.37
CA SER A 266 -9.12 5.71 26.76
C SER A 266 -10.11 5.95 25.61
N ASN A 267 -9.67 6.61 24.54
CA ASN A 267 -10.39 6.81 23.29
C ASN A 267 -9.93 5.87 22.14
N ASN A 268 -9.17 4.81 22.45
CA ASN A 268 -8.60 3.88 21.45
C ASN A 268 -7.64 4.55 20.45
N ILE A 269 -7.03 5.67 20.80
CA ILE A 269 -6.07 6.42 19.96
C ILE A 269 -4.65 6.22 20.51
N LYS A 270 -3.69 5.95 19.62
CA LYS A 270 -2.27 5.80 19.99
C LYS A 270 -1.53 7.12 19.86
N LEU A 271 -0.65 7.39 20.81
CA LEU A 271 0.19 8.59 20.80
C LEU A 271 1.45 8.35 19.95
N GLY A 272 1.72 9.27 19.04
CA GLY A 272 2.99 9.36 18.32
C GLY A 272 3.68 10.70 18.53
N VAL A 273 5.00 10.74 18.33
CA VAL A 273 5.79 11.97 18.37
C VAL A 273 6.75 12.05 17.20
N THR A 274 7.00 13.27 16.71
CA THR A 274 8.01 13.51 15.66
C THR A 274 9.37 13.72 16.30
N ILE A 275 10.38 13.04 15.77
CA ILE A 275 11.79 13.22 16.12
C ILE A 275 12.50 13.80 14.90
N ASN A 276 13.20 14.90 15.08
CA ASN A 276 13.98 15.54 14.04
C ASN A 276 15.46 15.61 14.46
N PRO A 277 16.32 14.73 13.92
CA PRO A 277 17.73 14.67 14.31
C PRO A 277 18.53 15.95 14.11
N LYS A 278 18.00 16.93 13.36
CA LYS A 278 18.64 18.25 13.24
C LYS A 278 18.74 18.99 14.57
N TYR A 279 17.84 18.69 15.51
CA TYR A 279 17.91 19.26 16.88
C TYR A 279 18.93 18.48 17.70
N GLU A 280 20.18 18.67 17.38
CA GLU A 280 21.31 18.02 18.02
C GLU A 280 21.22 18.12 19.55
N ILE A 281 21.80 17.13 20.24
CA ILE A 281 21.77 17.09 21.69
C ILE A 281 22.93 17.92 22.21
N LYS A 282 22.60 19.04 22.83
CA LYS A 282 23.56 20.04 23.32
C LYS A 282 24.07 19.68 24.70
N GLU A 283 25.32 20.06 24.98
CA GLU A 283 25.88 20.02 26.32
C GLU A 283 24.98 20.82 27.30
N GLY A 284 24.69 20.21 28.46
CA GLY A 284 23.77 20.79 29.46
C GLY A 284 22.31 20.36 29.32
N SER A 285 21.92 19.66 28.22
CA SER A 285 20.61 19.01 28.16
C SER A 285 20.56 17.77 29.07
N ASN A 286 19.35 17.43 29.55
CA ASN A 286 19.16 16.25 30.40
C ASN A 286 19.60 14.95 29.71
N ASP A 287 19.50 14.89 28.42
CA ASP A 287 19.84 13.71 27.62
C ASP A 287 21.34 13.62 27.31
N TYR A 288 22.04 14.74 27.31
CA TYR A 288 23.47 14.80 26.92
C TYR A 288 24.36 13.90 27.79
N GLN A 289 24.16 13.92 29.07
CA GLN A 289 25.01 13.16 30.00
C GLN A 289 24.78 11.65 29.87
N LEU A 290 23.53 11.25 29.72
CA LEU A 290 23.17 9.85 29.50
C LEU A 290 23.87 9.31 28.20
N ILE A 291 23.89 10.09 27.18
CA ILE A 291 24.38 9.73 25.85
C ILE A 291 25.88 9.81 25.75
N SER A 292 26.47 10.90 26.25
CA SER A 292 27.93 11.08 26.24
C SER A 292 28.63 9.95 26.99
N ASN A 293 28.08 9.49 28.09
CA ASN A 293 28.57 8.31 28.81
C ASN A 293 28.47 7.02 28.00
N TYR A 294 27.37 6.86 27.27
CA TYR A 294 27.13 5.66 26.49
C TYR A 294 28.00 5.57 25.23
N ILE A 295 28.13 6.67 24.49
CA ILE A 295 28.95 6.72 23.28
C ILE A 295 30.42 6.99 23.56
N LYS A 296 30.80 7.20 24.84
CA LYS A 296 32.15 7.61 25.29
C LYS A 296 32.64 8.83 24.50
N ALA A 297 31.75 9.80 24.30
CA ALA A 297 32.08 11.03 23.59
C ALA A 297 32.99 11.91 24.47
N ASN A 298 34.16 12.26 23.96
CA ASN A 298 35.03 13.23 24.58
C ASN A 298 34.50 14.63 24.28
N LYS A 299 33.98 15.36 25.29
CA LYS A 299 33.69 16.80 25.32
C LYS A 299 33.27 17.47 24.01
N PHE A 300 32.17 17.01 23.38
CA PHE A 300 31.54 17.76 22.31
C PHE A 300 30.49 18.70 22.89
N SER A 301 30.38 19.91 22.35
CA SER A 301 29.29 20.85 22.68
C SER A 301 27.91 20.36 22.21
N PHE A 302 27.89 19.37 21.34
CA PHE A 302 26.67 18.70 20.83
C PHE A 302 27.02 17.29 20.30
N ILE A 303 26.00 16.44 20.21
CA ILE A 303 26.12 15.09 19.62
C ILE A 303 25.41 15.10 18.27
N PRO A 304 26.13 15.01 17.14
CA PRO A 304 25.56 15.03 15.83
C PRO A 304 24.88 13.69 15.46
N PHE A 305 23.85 13.74 14.65
CA PHE A 305 23.15 12.56 14.17
C PHE A 305 24.02 11.64 13.30
N SER A 306 25.01 12.19 12.61
CA SER A 306 25.94 11.46 11.76
C SER A 306 26.95 10.57 12.49
N ASN A 307 26.97 10.57 13.82
CA ASN A 307 27.84 9.69 14.60
C ASN A 307 27.34 8.23 14.50
N ASP A 308 28.26 7.29 14.27
CA ASP A 308 27.96 5.85 14.12
C ASP A 308 27.19 5.22 15.28
N LYS A 309 27.28 5.78 16.50
CA LYS A 309 26.64 5.26 17.68
C LYS A 309 25.25 5.86 17.92
N ILE A 310 24.84 6.81 17.10
CA ILE A 310 23.60 7.54 17.37
C ILE A 310 22.34 6.68 17.14
N GLY A 311 22.37 5.71 16.24
CA GLY A 311 21.27 4.75 16.10
C GLY A 311 21.01 3.95 17.38
N LEU A 312 22.08 3.57 18.09
CA LEU A 312 22.00 2.94 19.41
C LEU A 312 21.44 3.91 20.44
N TYR A 313 21.86 5.13 20.43
CA TYR A 313 21.44 6.19 21.30
C TYR A 313 19.95 6.51 21.16
N PHE A 314 19.46 6.74 19.96
CA PHE A 314 18.04 6.99 19.72
C PHE A 314 17.16 5.85 20.26
N ASN A 315 17.66 4.61 20.19
CA ASN A 315 16.96 3.48 20.77
C ASN A 315 16.88 3.54 22.30
N LEU A 316 17.93 4.00 22.98
CA LEU A 316 17.91 4.23 24.44
C LEU A 316 16.97 5.38 24.83
N PHE A 317 17.03 6.47 24.09
CA PHE A 317 16.18 7.64 24.25
C PHE A 317 14.69 7.29 24.03
N ILE A 318 14.40 6.53 22.98
CA ILE A 318 13.05 6.05 22.66
C ILE A 318 12.46 5.23 23.82
N ASN A 319 13.28 4.49 24.60
CA ASN A 319 12.80 3.80 25.83
C ASN A 319 12.12 4.74 26.80
N ASN A 320 12.68 5.92 27.00
CA ASN A 320 12.12 6.91 27.92
C ASN A 320 10.76 7.41 27.42
N LEU A 321 10.65 7.73 26.15
CA LEU A 321 9.39 8.17 25.52
C LEU A 321 8.33 7.05 25.54
N GLU A 322 8.70 5.81 25.30
CA GLU A 322 7.80 4.66 25.39
C GLU A 322 7.27 4.46 26.82
N SER A 323 8.10 4.70 27.85
CA SER A 323 7.66 4.65 29.24
C SER A 323 6.62 5.72 29.60
N MET A 324 6.59 6.81 28.83
CA MET A 324 5.58 7.87 28.91
C MET A 324 4.33 7.58 28.04
N GLY A 325 4.29 6.43 27.37
CA GLY A 325 3.14 5.97 26.58
C GLY A 325 3.19 6.32 25.09
N VAL A 326 4.33 6.76 24.57
CA VAL A 326 4.51 6.97 23.13
C VAL A 326 4.61 5.62 22.42
N ASN A 327 3.79 5.41 21.39
CA ASN A 327 3.72 4.17 20.63
C ASN A 327 4.39 4.25 19.26
N ILE A 328 4.40 5.43 18.64
CA ILE A 328 4.83 5.65 17.26
C ILE A 328 5.85 6.77 17.22
N PHE A 329 6.87 6.60 16.38
CA PHE A 329 7.88 7.60 16.12
C PHE A 329 7.85 8.01 14.65
N SER A 330 7.82 9.33 14.40
CA SER A 330 7.98 9.91 13.07
C SER A 330 9.37 10.55 12.97
N ILE A 331 10.19 10.03 12.07
CA ILE A 331 11.54 10.57 11.83
C ILE A 331 11.47 11.57 10.70
N ASP A 332 11.36 12.85 11.05
CA ASP A 332 11.30 13.95 10.07
C ASP A 332 12.70 14.47 9.75
N TYR A 333 13.49 13.66 9.05
CA TYR A 333 14.83 14.02 8.64
C TYR A 333 15.06 13.69 7.16
N ASN A 334 15.43 14.71 6.39
CA ASN A 334 15.62 14.62 4.95
C ASN A 334 17.05 14.97 4.56
N ASN A 335 18.01 14.07 4.79
CA ASN A 335 19.37 14.19 4.29
C ASN A 335 19.80 12.87 3.61
N PRO A 336 19.97 12.85 2.29
CA PRO A 336 20.39 11.64 1.56
C PRO A 336 21.75 11.07 2.01
N LEU A 337 22.63 11.89 2.60
CA LEU A 337 23.93 11.47 3.08
C LEU A 337 23.84 10.61 4.35
N ASP A 338 22.74 10.72 5.10
CA ASP A 338 22.53 10.01 6.37
C ASP A 338 21.63 8.78 6.25
N ARG A 339 21.40 8.25 5.05
CA ARG A 339 20.53 7.07 4.81
C ARG A 339 20.92 5.87 5.68
N ILE A 340 22.21 5.61 5.85
CA ILE A 340 22.71 4.51 6.68
C ILE A 340 22.33 4.71 8.15
N ASN A 341 22.46 5.94 8.66
CA ASN A 341 22.09 6.24 10.05
C ASN A 341 20.58 6.13 10.28
N LEU A 342 19.77 6.57 9.31
CA LEU A 342 18.31 6.36 9.34
C LEU A 342 17.97 4.87 9.32
N TRP A 343 18.61 4.10 8.45
CA TRP A 343 18.41 2.65 8.40
C TRP A 343 18.78 1.97 9.71
N LYS A 344 19.91 2.34 10.34
CA LYS A 344 20.31 1.83 11.66
C LYS A 344 19.26 2.17 12.73
N LEU A 345 18.73 3.39 12.73
CA LEU A 345 17.68 3.80 13.65
C LEU A 345 16.43 2.94 13.52
N ASP A 346 15.94 2.76 12.29
CA ASP A 346 14.79 1.90 12.01
C ASP A 346 15.06 0.46 12.46
N HIS A 347 16.22 -0.07 12.12
CA HIS A 347 16.65 -1.43 12.46
C HIS A 347 16.66 -1.68 13.98
N TYR A 348 17.28 -0.79 14.75
CA TYR A 348 17.35 -0.96 16.21
C TYR A 348 16.00 -0.77 16.89
N HIS A 349 15.15 0.14 16.38
CA HIS A 349 13.80 0.30 16.89
C HIS A 349 12.99 -1.00 16.70
N TYR A 350 13.02 -1.57 15.48
CA TYR A 350 12.33 -2.83 15.19
C TYR A 350 12.86 -3.99 16.03
N GLY A 351 14.17 -4.12 16.14
CA GLY A 351 14.81 -5.15 16.97
C GLY A 351 14.33 -5.10 18.41
N LYS A 352 14.26 -3.91 18.99
CA LYS A 352 13.75 -3.72 20.33
C LYS A 352 12.28 -4.13 20.47
N LYS A 353 11.44 -3.75 19.50
CA LYS A 353 10.01 -4.11 19.52
C LYS A 353 9.80 -5.62 19.44
N VAL A 354 10.56 -6.31 18.59
CA VAL A 354 10.49 -7.77 18.52
C VAL A 354 10.93 -8.44 19.82
N ILE A 355 12.01 -7.97 20.45
CA ILE A 355 12.46 -8.47 21.75
C ILE A 355 11.38 -8.29 22.85
N SER A 356 10.62 -7.19 22.80
CA SER A 356 9.49 -6.94 23.70
C SER A 356 8.17 -7.59 23.23
N ASN A 357 8.21 -8.48 22.27
CA ASN A 357 7.05 -9.15 21.67
C ASN A 357 6.00 -8.19 21.10
N GLN A 358 6.43 -7.04 20.60
CA GLN A 358 5.58 -6.02 19.97
C GLN A 358 5.92 -5.85 18.50
N ARG A 359 4.98 -5.33 17.71
CA ARG A 359 5.24 -4.91 16.35
C ARG A 359 5.83 -3.51 16.32
N GLY A 360 6.88 -3.34 15.50
CA GLY A 360 7.46 -2.02 15.24
C GLY A 360 6.54 -1.18 14.35
N LEU A 361 6.51 0.12 14.60
CA LEU A 361 5.86 1.10 13.74
C LEU A 361 6.65 2.40 13.78
N ILE A 362 7.21 2.77 12.65
CA ILE A 362 7.99 4.00 12.50
C ILE A 362 7.59 4.68 11.19
N LEU A 363 7.34 5.98 11.25
CA LEU A 363 7.13 6.79 10.05
C LEU A 363 8.48 7.40 9.68
N THR A 364 9.11 6.90 8.62
CA THR A 364 10.49 7.25 8.25
C THR A 364 10.57 7.74 6.82
N ARG A 365 11.65 8.46 6.50
CA ARG A 365 11.99 8.83 5.11
C ARG A 365 13.04 7.89 4.50
N ASN A 366 13.38 6.81 5.19
CA ASN A 366 14.32 5.84 4.70
C ASN A 366 13.74 4.99 3.56
N SER A 367 14.20 5.20 2.34
CA SER A 367 13.80 4.46 1.15
C SER A 367 14.96 3.66 0.51
N GLY A 368 16.13 3.59 1.16
CA GLY A 368 17.35 3.14 0.51
C GLY A 368 17.65 1.66 0.63
N ILE A 369 17.66 1.09 1.83
CA ILE A 369 18.16 -0.26 2.11
C ILE A 369 17.02 -1.13 2.63
N ALA A 370 16.49 -2.03 1.79
CA ALA A 370 15.41 -2.94 2.11
C ALA A 370 14.29 -2.27 2.96
N PRO A 371 13.71 -1.15 2.49
CA PRO A 371 12.85 -0.30 3.29
C PRO A 371 11.52 -0.97 3.64
N HIS A 372 11.12 -2.01 2.90
CA HIS A 372 9.92 -2.81 3.16
C HIS A 372 9.94 -3.53 4.52
N ARG A 373 11.12 -3.72 5.11
CA ARG A 373 11.25 -4.36 6.44
C ARG A 373 10.86 -3.45 7.60
N TYR A 374 10.92 -2.14 7.41
CA TYR A 374 10.69 -1.13 8.46
C TYR A 374 9.63 -0.11 8.03
N PRO A 375 8.35 -0.53 7.90
CA PRO A 375 7.31 0.39 7.52
C PRO A 375 7.04 1.45 8.60
N ILE A 376 6.67 2.63 8.26
CA ILE A 376 6.02 3.13 7.04
C ILE A 376 6.92 4.21 6.42
N ILE A 377 6.93 4.32 5.11
CA ILE A 377 7.65 5.41 4.43
C ILE A 377 6.76 6.64 4.32
N TRP A 378 7.28 7.79 4.72
CA TRP A 378 6.62 9.08 4.54
C TRP A 378 7.10 9.78 3.28
N SER A 379 6.18 10.16 2.38
CA SER A 379 6.51 10.83 1.13
C SER A 379 7.02 12.26 1.30
N GLY A 380 6.84 12.87 2.46
CA GLY A 380 7.40 14.18 2.80
C GLY A 380 6.40 15.33 2.83
N LYS A 381 6.93 16.56 2.91
CA LYS A 381 6.16 17.82 3.06
C LYS A 381 5.69 18.34 1.71
N THR A 382 4.66 17.74 1.16
CA THR A 382 4.12 18.02 -0.18
C THR A 382 3.33 19.33 -0.25
N LEU A 383 3.15 19.86 -1.46
CA LEU A 383 2.35 21.07 -1.68
C LEU A 383 0.85 20.77 -1.72
N VAL A 384 0.03 21.73 -1.27
CA VAL A 384 -1.45 21.67 -1.36
C VAL A 384 -1.86 22.08 -2.78
N ASN A 385 -1.90 21.12 -3.71
CA ASN A 385 -2.33 21.35 -5.08
C ASN A 385 -2.69 20.06 -5.84
N TRP A 386 -3.33 20.21 -6.99
CA TRP A 386 -3.74 19.11 -7.87
C TRP A 386 -2.55 18.34 -8.48
N THR A 387 -1.44 19.03 -8.75
CA THR A 387 -0.23 18.38 -9.28
C THR A 387 0.30 17.36 -8.29
N THR A 388 0.37 17.70 -7.02
CA THR A 388 0.77 16.76 -5.97
C THR A 388 -0.19 15.57 -5.93
N LEU A 389 -1.50 15.80 -5.86
CA LEU A 389 -2.48 14.70 -5.84
C LEU A 389 -2.30 13.74 -7.03
N ASN A 390 -1.99 14.27 -8.22
CA ASN A 390 -1.74 13.45 -9.41
C ASN A 390 -0.46 12.61 -9.34
N LEU A 391 0.52 13.03 -8.53
CA LEU A 391 1.78 12.30 -8.34
C LEU A 391 1.66 11.14 -7.34
N LEU A 392 0.78 11.25 -6.33
CA LEU A 392 0.72 10.31 -5.22
C LEU A 392 0.38 8.87 -5.62
N PRO A 393 -0.61 8.59 -6.48
CA PRO A 393 -0.89 7.22 -6.92
C PRO A 393 0.35 6.58 -7.58
N ARG A 394 1.01 7.32 -8.47
CA ARG A 394 2.21 6.83 -9.13
C ARG A 394 3.36 6.57 -8.15
N TYR A 395 3.51 7.40 -7.13
CA TYR A 395 4.52 7.20 -6.08
C TYR A 395 4.29 5.89 -5.32
N ASN A 396 3.04 5.53 -5.02
CA ASN A 396 2.69 4.23 -4.45
C ASN A 396 3.10 3.06 -5.36
N LEU A 397 2.81 3.17 -6.68
CA LEU A 397 3.17 2.13 -7.64
C LEU A 397 4.68 1.95 -7.75
N GLN A 398 5.44 3.03 -7.66
CA GLN A 398 6.90 2.99 -7.68
C GLN A 398 7.49 2.46 -6.36
N GLY A 399 6.80 2.64 -5.24
CA GLY A 399 7.14 1.96 -3.99
C GLY A 399 7.04 0.45 -4.13
N TYR A 400 5.99 -0.04 -4.78
CA TYR A 400 5.83 -1.46 -5.05
C TYR A 400 6.98 -2.05 -5.89
N ASN A 401 7.55 -1.27 -6.82
CA ASN A 401 8.72 -1.66 -7.63
C ASN A 401 10.01 -1.89 -6.81
N ILE A 402 10.01 -1.59 -5.53
CA ILE A 402 11.10 -1.89 -4.58
C ILE A 402 10.60 -2.69 -3.38
N GLY A 403 9.44 -3.32 -3.52
CA GLY A 403 8.84 -4.14 -2.47
C GLY A 403 8.13 -3.36 -1.35
N VAL A 404 7.91 -2.05 -1.48
CA VAL A 404 7.27 -1.21 -0.46
C VAL A 404 5.80 -0.98 -0.79
N SER A 405 4.91 -1.40 0.11
CA SER A 405 3.48 -1.14 0.01
C SER A 405 2.97 -0.09 1.01
N TYR A 406 3.62 0.08 2.17
CA TYR A 406 3.17 1.03 3.18
C TYR A 406 3.81 2.41 2.98
N ILE A 407 3.11 3.28 2.26
CA ILE A 407 3.51 4.67 2.04
C ILE A 407 2.43 5.58 2.62
N ALA A 408 2.86 6.54 3.44
CA ALA A 408 2.02 7.58 4.02
C ALA A 408 2.22 8.89 3.26
N HIS A 409 1.12 9.46 2.81
CA HIS A 409 1.10 10.78 2.17
C HIS A 409 0.40 11.79 3.05
N PRO A 410 0.85 13.06 3.10
CA PRO A 410 0.08 14.14 3.71
C PRO A 410 -1.22 14.36 2.92
N ILE A 411 -2.32 13.87 3.45
CA ILE A 411 -3.64 14.01 2.82
C ILE A 411 -4.11 15.46 2.94
N GLY A 412 -4.42 16.05 1.79
CA GLY A 412 -4.67 17.47 1.63
C GLY A 412 -3.42 18.28 1.25
N GLY A 413 -2.23 17.66 1.18
CA GLY A 413 -0.94 18.32 1.09
C GLY A 413 -0.44 18.85 2.43
N TYR A 414 0.85 19.04 2.61
CA TYR A 414 1.44 19.44 3.90
C TYR A 414 1.52 20.96 4.06
N LYS A 415 1.98 21.69 3.06
CA LYS A 415 2.24 23.14 3.13
C LYS A 415 2.05 23.84 1.79
N GLY A 416 1.98 25.19 1.85
CA GLY A 416 1.83 26.04 0.67
C GLY A 416 0.54 25.77 -0.11
N GLY A 417 0.43 26.31 -1.32
CA GLY A 417 -0.70 26.05 -2.21
C GLY A 417 -2.01 26.72 -1.79
N ILE A 418 -3.13 26.16 -2.23
CA ILE A 418 -4.48 26.71 -2.01
C ILE A 418 -5.38 25.60 -1.48
N GLU A 419 -6.03 25.85 -0.35
CA GLU A 419 -7.06 24.98 0.21
C GLU A 419 -8.35 25.10 -0.60
N GLU A 420 -8.76 24.02 -1.28
CA GLU A 420 -9.97 23.95 -2.10
C GLU A 420 -10.84 22.78 -1.63
N ASP A 421 -12.16 22.97 -1.54
CA ASP A 421 -13.15 21.97 -1.13
C ASP A 421 -13.03 20.68 -1.96
N GLU A 422 -13.06 20.80 -3.29
CA GLU A 422 -12.97 19.64 -4.18
C GLU A 422 -11.60 18.94 -4.09
N LEU A 423 -10.50 19.70 -4.05
CA LEU A 423 -9.17 19.14 -3.92
C LEU A 423 -9.04 18.28 -2.65
N TYR A 424 -9.49 18.85 -1.51
CA TYR A 424 -9.41 18.11 -0.25
C TYR A 424 -10.28 16.86 -0.26
N LEU A 425 -11.48 16.93 -0.81
CA LEU A 425 -12.34 15.74 -0.97
C LEU A 425 -11.66 14.64 -1.80
N ARG A 426 -11.04 14.99 -2.93
CA ARG A 426 -10.34 13.99 -3.76
C ARG A 426 -9.12 13.39 -3.06
N TYR A 427 -8.43 14.15 -2.23
CA TYR A 427 -7.42 13.61 -1.33
C TYR A 427 -7.99 12.62 -0.31
N MET A 428 -9.15 12.89 0.28
CA MET A 428 -9.80 11.99 1.25
C MET A 428 -10.25 10.68 0.58
N GLN A 429 -10.81 10.77 -0.61
CA GLN A 429 -11.18 9.61 -1.42
C GLN A 429 -9.96 8.75 -1.77
N PHE A 430 -8.87 9.37 -2.21
CA PHE A 430 -7.60 8.69 -2.46
C PHE A 430 -7.06 8.02 -1.19
N ALA A 431 -7.12 8.69 -0.04
CA ALA A 431 -6.65 8.16 1.23
C ALA A 431 -7.41 6.91 1.67
N CYS A 432 -8.73 6.87 1.45
CA CYS A 432 -9.56 5.71 1.78
C CYS A 432 -9.06 4.43 1.08
N PHE A 433 -8.59 4.56 -0.16
CA PHE A 433 -8.06 3.47 -0.97
C PHE A 433 -6.53 3.54 -1.16
N SER A 434 -5.84 4.06 -0.15
CA SER A 434 -4.37 4.06 -0.03
C SER A 434 -3.94 3.21 1.15
N PRO A 435 -2.67 2.73 1.20
CA PRO A 435 -2.22 1.86 2.30
C PRO A 435 -2.34 2.54 3.66
N ILE A 436 -1.92 3.80 3.79
CA ILE A 436 -1.94 4.57 5.03
C ILE A 436 -2.75 5.86 4.84
N PHE A 437 -3.60 6.16 5.82
CA PHE A 437 -4.47 7.33 5.83
C PHE A 437 -3.92 8.38 6.82
N LEU A 438 -3.08 9.30 6.33
CA LEU A 438 -2.39 10.30 7.16
C LEU A 438 -2.93 11.70 6.89
N LEU A 439 -3.79 12.23 7.78
CA LEU A 439 -4.20 13.65 7.78
C LEU A 439 -3.04 14.49 8.31
N ALA A 440 -2.26 15.10 7.43
CA ALA A 440 -1.08 15.84 7.84
C ALA A 440 -1.01 17.24 7.25
N SER A 441 -0.53 18.19 8.05
CA SER A 441 -0.23 19.54 7.58
C SER A 441 0.80 20.25 8.46
N GLU A 442 1.40 21.30 7.93
CA GLU A 442 2.05 22.34 8.69
C GLU A 442 1.07 22.98 9.69
N GLY A 443 1.57 23.50 10.78
CA GLY A 443 0.77 24.16 11.81
C GLY A 443 0.04 25.43 11.30
N GLY A 444 -0.93 25.89 12.09
CA GLY A 444 -1.68 27.13 11.83
C GLY A 444 -3.15 26.89 11.46
N LYS A 445 -3.94 27.95 11.61
CA LYS A 445 -5.41 27.87 11.48
C LYS A 445 -5.91 27.73 10.04
N TYR A 446 -5.09 28.06 9.04
CA TYR A 446 -5.52 28.12 7.63
C TYR A 446 -5.29 26.80 6.89
N TYR A 447 -4.47 25.87 7.40
CA TYR A 447 -4.43 24.51 6.89
C TYR A 447 -5.59 23.73 7.50
N LYS A 448 -6.62 23.48 6.70
CA LYS A 448 -7.86 22.84 7.13
C LYS A 448 -7.71 21.30 6.95
N ARG A 449 -7.55 20.59 8.06
CA ARG A 449 -7.58 19.10 8.06
C ARG A 449 -8.74 18.58 8.89
N GLU A 450 -9.31 19.44 9.72
CA GLU A 450 -10.49 19.17 10.52
C GLU A 450 -11.72 19.11 9.59
N PRO A 451 -12.51 17.99 9.59
CA PRO A 451 -13.67 17.80 8.70
C PRO A 451 -14.69 18.95 8.77
N TRP A 452 -14.98 19.44 9.96
CA TRP A 452 -15.95 20.52 10.23
C TRP A 452 -15.51 21.93 9.80
N LYS A 453 -14.33 22.07 9.23
CA LYS A 453 -13.84 23.35 8.66
C LYS A 453 -14.15 23.50 7.17
N TRP A 454 -14.80 22.51 6.56
CA TRP A 454 -15.18 22.51 5.16
C TRP A 454 -16.67 22.81 4.98
N SER A 455 -17.13 22.98 3.75
CA SER A 455 -18.56 23.15 3.48
C SER A 455 -19.33 21.88 3.92
N PRO A 456 -20.63 22.01 4.32
CA PRO A 456 -21.39 20.88 4.85
C PRO A 456 -21.46 19.66 3.91
N THR A 457 -21.51 19.89 2.60
CA THR A 457 -21.49 18.80 1.61
C THR A 457 -20.14 18.07 1.62
N ILE A 458 -19.05 18.79 1.72
CA ILE A 458 -17.69 18.20 1.76
C ILE A 458 -17.47 17.51 3.10
N GLU A 459 -17.86 18.12 4.22
CA GLU A 459 -17.80 17.52 5.56
C GLU A 459 -18.47 16.14 5.59
N LYS A 460 -19.72 16.04 5.09
CA LYS A 460 -20.47 14.78 5.02
C LYS A 460 -19.75 13.72 4.18
N ASN A 461 -19.14 14.10 3.07
CA ASN A 461 -18.37 13.18 2.25
C ASN A 461 -17.06 12.73 2.96
N ILE A 462 -16.38 13.63 3.66
CA ILE A 462 -15.20 13.30 4.45
C ILE A 462 -15.57 12.28 5.53
N GLU A 463 -16.64 12.53 6.28
CA GLU A 463 -17.16 11.62 7.29
C GLU A 463 -17.45 10.22 6.68
N TYR A 464 -18.12 10.18 5.54
CA TYR A 464 -18.41 8.93 4.82
C TYR A 464 -17.13 8.14 4.50
N TYR A 465 -16.13 8.77 3.86
CA TYR A 465 -14.89 8.07 3.44
C TYR A 465 -14.01 7.67 4.63
N MET A 466 -13.97 8.46 5.71
CA MET A 466 -13.29 8.06 6.94
C MET A 466 -13.95 6.85 7.59
N ASN A 467 -15.27 6.84 7.71
CA ASN A 467 -16.01 5.70 8.23
C ASN A 467 -15.89 4.46 7.32
N LEU A 468 -15.93 4.63 6.00
CA LEU A 468 -15.71 3.55 5.03
C LEU A 468 -14.32 2.92 5.21
N ARG A 469 -13.29 3.73 5.43
CA ARG A 469 -11.94 3.22 5.74
C ARG A 469 -11.95 2.28 6.93
N TYR A 470 -12.64 2.63 8.00
CA TYR A 470 -12.72 1.80 9.21
C TYR A 470 -13.58 0.54 9.01
N LYS A 471 -14.62 0.63 8.21
CA LYS A 471 -15.39 -0.56 7.79
C LYS A 471 -14.51 -1.57 7.05
N LEU A 472 -13.59 -1.09 6.21
CA LEU A 472 -12.68 -1.94 5.43
C LEU A 472 -11.47 -2.49 6.22
N ILE A 473 -11.27 -2.15 7.49
CA ILE A 473 -10.10 -2.63 8.27
C ILE A 473 -9.99 -4.16 8.30
N PRO A 474 -11.05 -4.98 8.46
CA PRO A 474 -10.92 -6.43 8.42
C PRO A 474 -10.33 -6.94 7.10
N TYR A 475 -10.77 -6.38 5.99
CA TYR A 475 -10.20 -6.66 4.66
C TYR A 475 -8.73 -6.21 4.58
N LEU A 476 -8.45 -4.95 4.88
CA LEU A 476 -7.11 -4.37 4.79
C LEU A 476 -6.10 -5.05 5.70
N TYR A 477 -6.54 -5.48 6.87
CA TYR A 477 -5.67 -6.18 7.81
C TYR A 477 -5.33 -7.59 7.34
N SER A 478 -6.28 -8.29 6.71
CA SER A 478 -6.03 -9.57 6.05
C SER A 478 -5.07 -9.42 4.85
N GLU A 479 -5.22 -8.36 4.05
CA GLU A 479 -4.29 -8.04 2.97
C GLU A 479 -2.90 -7.65 3.50
N SER A 480 -2.82 -7.00 4.68
CA SER A 480 -1.55 -6.72 5.36
C SER A 480 -0.84 -8.00 5.83
N TYR A 481 -1.59 -8.97 6.33
CA TYR A 481 -1.06 -10.29 6.66
C TYR A 481 -0.59 -11.03 5.40
N ASN A 482 -1.37 -11.00 4.34
CA ASN A 482 -0.96 -11.57 3.05
C ASN A 482 0.34 -10.93 2.53
N TYR A 483 0.47 -9.61 2.61
CA TYR A 483 1.72 -8.91 2.26
C TYR A 483 2.90 -9.36 3.12
N HIS A 484 2.68 -9.56 4.43
CA HIS A 484 3.69 -10.06 5.34
C HIS A 484 4.20 -11.46 4.98
N ILE A 485 3.32 -12.37 4.55
CA ILE A 485 3.70 -13.77 4.31
C ILE A 485 4.07 -14.08 2.85
N THR A 486 3.57 -13.30 1.89
CA THR A 486 3.78 -13.56 0.45
C THR A 486 4.58 -12.48 -0.26
N GLY A 487 4.62 -11.25 0.30
CA GLY A 487 5.16 -10.07 -0.39
C GLY A 487 4.17 -9.39 -1.34
N HIS A 488 2.96 -9.93 -1.56
CA HIS A 488 1.94 -9.26 -2.35
C HIS A 488 1.34 -8.08 -1.58
N GLY A 489 1.78 -6.87 -1.94
CA GLY A 489 1.40 -5.64 -1.25
C GLY A 489 -0.02 -5.18 -1.54
N ILE A 490 -0.52 -4.25 -0.70
CA ILE A 490 -1.89 -3.73 -0.79
C ILE A 490 -2.13 -2.94 -2.08
N VAL A 491 -1.13 -2.20 -2.58
CA VAL A 491 -1.23 -1.46 -3.83
C VAL A 491 -0.34 -2.10 -4.88
N LYS A 492 -0.94 -2.83 -5.85
CA LYS A 492 -0.23 -3.47 -6.95
C LYS A 492 -0.35 -2.63 -8.23
N PRO A 493 0.75 -2.40 -8.96
CA PRO A 493 0.70 -1.69 -10.22
C PRO A 493 -0.11 -2.42 -11.29
N PHE A 494 -0.99 -1.68 -11.97
CA PHE A 494 -1.81 -2.22 -13.05
C PHE A 494 -0.97 -2.74 -14.23
N TYR A 495 0.16 -2.11 -14.50
CA TYR A 495 1.04 -2.50 -15.61
C TYR A 495 1.78 -3.85 -15.39
N TYR A 496 1.70 -4.46 -14.20
CA TYR A 496 2.24 -5.82 -14.02
C TYR A 496 1.45 -6.85 -14.82
N ASP A 497 0.13 -6.71 -14.83
CA ASP A 497 -0.76 -7.59 -15.59
C ASP A 497 -0.97 -7.07 -17.03
N TYR A 498 -0.82 -5.75 -17.24
CA TYR A 498 -1.00 -5.06 -18.52
C TYR A 498 0.22 -4.18 -18.89
N PRO A 499 1.38 -4.78 -19.24
CA PRO A 499 2.63 -4.01 -19.47
C PRO A 499 2.53 -2.91 -20.53
N LYS A 500 1.63 -3.04 -21.50
CA LYS A 500 1.41 -2.03 -22.56
C LYS A 500 0.82 -0.72 -22.03
N ILE A 501 0.20 -0.75 -20.86
CA ILE A 501 -0.46 0.43 -20.25
C ILE A 501 0.56 1.38 -19.59
N ILE A 502 1.77 0.95 -19.34
CA ILE A 502 2.78 1.76 -18.67
C ILE A 502 3.08 3.08 -19.42
N ASP A 503 2.99 3.06 -20.73
CA ASP A 503 3.22 4.22 -21.59
C ASP A 503 1.96 5.04 -21.87
N GLU A 504 0.78 4.59 -21.36
CA GLU A 504 -0.50 5.24 -21.54
C GLU A 504 -0.80 6.25 -20.43
N PRO A 505 -0.64 7.57 -20.65
CA PRO A 505 -0.81 8.59 -19.61
C PRO A 505 -2.17 8.55 -18.92
N THR A 506 -3.22 8.11 -19.64
CA THR A 506 -4.61 8.04 -19.18
C THR A 506 -4.79 7.01 -18.05
N TYR A 507 -4.07 5.88 -18.10
CA TYR A 507 -4.29 4.74 -17.21
C TYR A 507 -3.14 4.49 -16.22
N LYS A 508 -2.04 5.22 -16.34
CA LYS A 508 -0.80 5.01 -15.55
C LYS A 508 -0.98 5.11 -14.03
N ASN A 509 -2.03 5.75 -13.56
CA ASN A 509 -2.34 5.94 -12.14
C ASN A 509 -3.35 4.91 -11.60
N GLN A 510 -3.86 4.01 -12.44
CA GLN A 510 -4.76 2.94 -12.01
C GLN A 510 -3.97 1.84 -11.29
N TYR A 511 -4.60 1.20 -10.30
CA TYR A 511 -3.95 0.17 -9.49
C TYR A 511 -4.94 -0.82 -8.88
N PHE A 512 -4.45 -2.02 -8.56
CA PHE A 512 -5.16 -2.96 -7.70
C PHE A 512 -4.95 -2.59 -6.24
N PHE A 513 -6.01 -2.69 -5.44
CA PHE A 513 -5.99 -2.41 -4.00
C PHE A 513 -6.46 -3.64 -3.22
N GLY A 514 -5.51 -4.33 -2.61
CA GLY A 514 -5.70 -5.71 -2.21
C GLY A 514 -5.95 -6.60 -3.43
N ARG A 515 -6.48 -7.80 -3.20
CA ARG A 515 -6.71 -8.78 -4.27
C ARG A 515 -8.03 -8.57 -5.04
N ASP A 516 -8.97 -7.81 -4.48
CA ASP A 516 -10.35 -7.78 -4.99
C ASP A 516 -10.79 -6.41 -5.53
N PHE A 517 -10.08 -5.33 -5.19
CA PHE A 517 -10.42 -3.99 -5.66
C PHE A 517 -9.51 -3.53 -6.80
N PHE A 518 -10.08 -2.66 -7.64
CA PHE A 518 -9.37 -1.92 -8.68
C PHE A 518 -9.75 -0.44 -8.61
N VAL A 519 -8.78 0.46 -8.64
CA VAL A 519 -8.95 1.89 -8.38
C VAL A 519 -8.41 2.72 -9.53
N ALA A 520 -9.18 3.70 -9.99
CA ALA A 520 -8.76 4.69 -10.99
C ALA A 520 -8.88 6.11 -10.41
N PRO A 521 -7.90 6.59 -9.63
CA PRO A 521 -8.04 7.77 -8.79
C PRO A 521 -8.36 9.05 -9.57
N ILE A 522 -9.27 9.87 -9.06
CA ILE A 522 -9.58 11.19 -9.59
C ILE A 522 -8.51 12.17 -9.09
N THR A 523 -7.74 12.73 -10.02
CA THR A 523 -6.65 13.66 -9.75
C THR A 523 -6.77 14.97 -10.52
N GLU A 524 -7.97 15.28 -10.96
CA GLU A 524 -8.31 16.47 -11.75
C GLU A 524 -9.65 17.07 -11.31
N LYS A 525 -9.83 18.36 -11.61
CA LYS A 525 -11.05 19.08 -11.25
C LYS A 525 -12.24 18.60 -12.07
N LYS A 526 -13.42 18.67 -11.45
CA LYS A 526 -14.68 18.45 -12.16
C LYS A 526 -14.95 19.51 -13.22
N ASN A 527 -15.65 19.10 -14.24
CA ASN A 527 -16.16 20.00 -15.24
C ASN A 527 -17.32 20.81 -14.64
N THR A 528 -17.16 22.14 -14.57
CA THR A 528 -18.13 23.05 -13.96
C THR A 528 -19.48 23.12 -14.70
N ILE A 529 -19.52 22.66 -15.95
CA ILE A 529 -20.73 22.71 -16.77
C ILE A 529 -21.70 21.58 -16.41
N ILE A 530 -21.15 20.37 -16.21
CA ILE A 530 -21.93 19.17 -15.89
C ILE A 530 -21.82 18.79 -14.42
N ASN A 531 -21.05 19.57 -13.64
CA ASN A 531 -20.76 19.31 -12.23
C ASN A 531 -20.29 17.86 -11.95
N ARG A 532 -19.48 17.31 -12.86
CA ARG A 532 -18.94 15.93 -12.84
C ARG A 532 -17.49 15.92 -13.30
N VAL A 533 -16.72 14.98 -12.79
CA VAL A 533 -15.45 14.58 -13.42
C VAL A 533 -15.76 13.59 -14.54
N MET A 534 -15.23 13.84 -15.73
CA MET A 534 -15.26 12.88 -16.85
C MET A 534 -13.94 12.11 -16.84
N LYS A 535 -14.00 10.82 -16.52
CA LYS A 535 -12.80 10.00 -16.43
C LYS A 535 -12.89 8.77 -17.33
N LYS A 536 -11.84 8.58 -18.12
CA LYS A 536 -11.66 7.36 -18.90
C LYS A 536 -10.95 6.33 -18.03
N VAL A 537 -11.56 5.16 -17.88
CA VAL A 537 -11.05 4.06 -17.05
C VAL A 537 -10.92 2.81 -17.92
N PHE A 538 -9.78 2.14 -17.86
CA PHE A 538 -9.63 0.79 -18.41
C PHE A 538 -9.97 -0.22 -17.33
N ILE A 539 -10.94 -1.08 -17.59
CA ILE A 539 -11.38 -2.14 -16.67
C ILE A 539 -10.59 -3.42 -17.01
N PRO A 540 -9.93 -4.05 -16.03
CA PRO A 540 -9.20 -5.31 -16.20
C PRO A 540 -10.10 -6.44 -16.71
N ASN A 541 -9.52 -7.53 -17.22
CA ASN A 541 -10.26 -8.71 -17.68
C ASN A 541 -11.24 -9.23 -16.61
N GLY A 542 -12.36 -9.78 -17.06
CA GLY A 542 -13.42 -10.33 -16.21
C GLY A 542 -14.62 -9.40 -16.06
N ILE A 543 -15.45 -9.66 -15.06
CA ILE A 543 -16.62 -8.85 -14.71
C ILE A 543 -16.30 -8.08 -13.43
N TRP A 544 -16.63 -6.79 -13.43
CA TRP A 544 -16.39 -5.88 -12.33
C TRP A 544 -17.65 -5.10 -11.96
N PHE A 545 -17.75 -4.72 -10.71
CA PHE A 545 -18.85 -3.89 -10.19
C PHE A 545 -18.26 -2.60 -9.61
N ASP A 546 -18.88 -1.45 -9.92
CA ASP A 546 -18.59 -0.22 -9.17
C ASP A 546 -18.97 -0.45 -7.70
N PHE A 547 -17.99 -0.23 -6.81
CA PHE A 547 -18.14 -0.51 -5.39
C PHE A 547 -19.18 0.38 -4.70
N LEU A 548 -19.28 1.65 -5.14
CA LEU A 548 -20.16 2.65 -4.54
C LEU A 548 -21.55 2.68 -5.18
N GLN A 549 -21.61 2.46 -6.50
CA GLN A 549 -22.83 2.62 -7.30
C GLN A 549 -23.46 1.28 -7.75
N GLY A 550 -22.73 0.16 -7.63
CA GLY A 550 -23.23 -1.17 -8.03
C GLY A 550 -23.28 -1.42 -9.55
N LYS A 551 -22.80 -0.51 -10.40
CA LYS A 551 -22.79 -0.68 -11.86
C LYS A 551 -21.92 -1.85 -12.27
N LYS A 552 -22.39 -2.68 -13.22
CA LYS A 552 -21.65 -3.81 -13.79
C LYS A 552 -20.84 -3.37 -15.03
N PHE A 553 -19.58 -3.80 -15.09
CA PHE A 553 -18.67 -3.58 -16.20
C PHE A 553 -18.12 -4.91 -16.72
N ILE A 554 -17.95 -5.00 -18.04
CA ILE A 554 -17.25 -6.11 -18.71
C ILE A 554 -15.83 -5.63 -19.00
N GLY A 555 -14.84 -6.39 -18.58
CA GLY A 555 -13.42 -6.01 -18.67
C GLY A 555 -12.82 -6.04 -20.08
N ASP A 556 -11.50 -5.87 -20.14
CA ASP A 556 -10.65 -5.71 -21.33
C ASP A 556 -11.05 -4.54 -22.22
N LYS A 557 -11.63 -3.51 -21.68
CA LYS A 557 -11.97 -2.29 -22.42
C LYS A 557 -12.05 -1.04 -21.55
N SER A 558 -12.02 0.09 -22.24
CA SER A 558 -12.12 1.40 -21.60
C SER A 558 -13.55 1.93 -21.60
N TYR A 559 -13.88 2.60 -20.50
CA TYR A 559 -15.14 3.29 -20.30
C TYR A 559 -14.90 4.75 -19.98
N ASN A 560 -15.72 5.67 -20.53
CA ASN A 560 -15.78 7.04 -20.05
C ASN A 560 -16.92 7.12 -19.04
N ASN A 561 -16.59 7.40 -17.81
CA ASN A 561 -17.54 7.51 -16.71
C ASN A 561 -17.59 8.94 -16.16
N PHE A 562 -18.68 9.23 -15.48
CA PHE A 562 -18.96 10.52 -14.85
C PHE A 562 -19.04 10.32 -13.34
N TYR A 563 -18.34 11.18 -12.60
CA TYR A 563 -18.24 11.07 -11.14
C TYR A 563 -18.62 12.40 -10.48
N ARG A 564 -19.57 12.36 -9.56
CA ARG A 564 -19.95 13.47 -8.69
C ARG A 564 -18.95 13.63 -7.56
N ASP A 565 -19.21 14.55 -6.64
CA ASP A 565 -18.35 14.75 -5.47
C ASP A 565 -18.38 13.54 -4.53
N GLU A 566 -19.52 12.88 -4.37
CA GLU A 566 -19.68 11.66 -3.57
C GLU A 566 -19.11 10.40 -4.22
N ASP A 567 -18.90 10.41 -5.54
CA ASP A 567 -18.47 9.24 -6.30
C ASP A 567 -16.95 9.14 -6.45
N TYR A 568 -16.45 7.91 -6.49
CA TYR A 568 -15.02 7.64 -6.74
C TYR A 568 -14.85 6.32 -7.51
N PRO A 569 -13.96 6.27 -8.52
CA PRO A 569 -13.80 5.08 -9.36
C PRO A 569 -13.10 3.95 -8.62
N VAL A 570 -13.88 3.14 -7.94
CA VAL A 570 -13.44 1.91 -7.25
C VAL A 570 -14.31 0.76 -7.71
N PHE A 571 -13.68 -0.29 -8.17
CA PHE A 571 -14.34 -1.45 -8.74
C PHE A 571 -13.98 -2.70 -7.94
N VAL A 572 -14.92 -3.62 -7.82
CA VAL A 572 -14.75 -4.92 -7.19
C VAL A 572 -15.01 -6.00 -8.22
N LYS A 573 -14.15 -7.02 -8.27
CA LYS A 573 -14.32 -8.12 -9.23
C LYS A 573 -15.51 -9.01 -8.87
N ALA A 574 -16.10 -9.65 -9.88
CA ALA A 574 -17.10 -10.71 -9.66
C ALA A 574 -16.50 -11.84 -8.80
N GLY A 575 -17.32 -12.43 -7.92
CA GLY A 575 -16.89 -13.44 -6.97
C GLY A 575 -16.18 -12.91 -5.72
N ALA A 576 -15.89 -11.61 -5.64
CA ALA A 576 -15.20 -11.03 -4.48
C ALA A 576 -16.03 -11.17 -3.20
N ILE A 577 -15.34 -11.41 -2.09
CA ILE A 577 -15.90 -11.49 -0.74
C ILE A 577 -15.16 -10.46 0.13
N ILE A 578 -15.86 -9.41 0.57
CA ILE A 578 -15.27 -8.29 1.29
C ILE A 578 -15.81 -8.24 2.72
N PRO A 579 -15.02 -8.67 3.72
CA PRO A 579 -15.41 -8.53 5.12
C PRO A 579 -15.30 -7.08 5.57
N GLN A 580 -16.31 -6.61 6.31
CA GLN A 580 -16.41 -5.25 6.82
C GLN A 580 -16.82 -5.21 8.29
N ASN A 581 -16.32 -4.23 9.04
CA ASN A 581 -16.79 -3.92 10.37
C ASN A 581 -18.22 -3.33 10.32
N THR A 582 -19.09 -3.81 11.18
CA THR A 582 -20.39 -3.16 11.47
C THR A 582 -20.26 -2.09 12.53
N ASN A 583 -19.36 -2.30 13.50
CA ASN A 583 -19.02 -1.36 14.55
C ASN A 583 -17.53 -1.00 14.47
N ILE A 584 -17.24 0.22 14.01
CA ILE A 584 -15.86 0.71 13.78
C ILE A 584 -15.05 0.87 15.08
N LYS A 585 -15.67 0.77 16.25
CA LYS A 585 -15.00 0.87 17.56
C LYS A 585 -14.51 -0.48 18.07
N GLU A 586 -14.96 -1.59 17.49
CA GLU A 586 -14.52 -2.94 17.87
C GLU A 586 -13.22 -3.32 17.19
N GLU A 587 -12.25 -3.81 17.95
CA GLU A 587 -10.99 -4.31 17.41
C GLU A 587 -11.16 -5.67 16.69
N ILE A 588 -11.92 -6.58 17.29
CA ILE A 588 -12.35 -7.85 16.70
C ILE A 588 -13.88 -7.80 16.65
N PRO A 589 -14.49 -7.70 15.47
CA PRO A 589 -15.93 -7.50 15.36
C PRO A 589 -16.71 -8.70 15.91
N THR A 590 -17.67 -8.40 16.77
CA THR A 590 -18.66 -9.38 17.25
C THR A 590 -19.75 -9.63 16.22
N THR A 591 -20.02 -8.63 15.38
CA THR A 591 -20.85 -8.75 14.17
C THR A 591 -20.04 -8.32 12.96
N LEU A 592 -19.92 -9.18 11.97
CA LEU A 592 -19.18 -8.94 10.73
C LEU A 592 -20.15 -8.82 9.55
N GLU A 593 -20.04 -7.77 8.76
CA GLU A 593 -20.71 -7.69 7.46
C GLU A 593 -19.79 -8.30 6.39
N VAL A 594 -20.35 -9.13 5.51
CA VAL A 594 -19.61 -9.78 4.43
C VAL A 594 -20.31 -9.47 3.11
N LEU A 595 -19.69 -8.64 2.27
CA LEU A 595 -20.20 -8.35 0.94
C LEU A 595 -19.80 -9.47 -0.02
N VAL A 596 -20.76 -10.00 -0.78
CA VAL A 596 -20.53 -11.07 -1.75
C VAL A 596 -20.99 -10.60 -3.12
N TYR A 597 -20.07 -10.57 -4.08
CA TYR A 597 -20.34 -10.12 -5.45
C TYR A 597 -20.65 -11.31 -6.37
N PRO A 598 -21.72 -11.25 -7.18
CA PRO A 598 -22.17 -12.36 -8.01
C PRO A 598 -21.31 -12.52 -9.29
N LEU A 599 -21.70 -13.51 -10.12
CA LEU A 599 -21.23 -13.80 -11.49
C LEU A 599 -19.84 -14.46 -11.57
N SER A 600 -19.29 -14.96 -10.46
CA SER A 600 -18.12 -15.81 -10.43
C SER A 600 -18.01 -16.52 -9.09
N ASP A 601 -17.32 -17.62 -9.03
CA ASP A 601 -16.87 -18.23 -7.79
C ASP A 601 -15.91 -17.33 -7.05
N GLY A 602 -15.85 -17.47 -5.72
CA GLY A 602 -14.95 -16.69 -4.89
C GLY A 602 -14.53 -17.39 -3.61
N GLU A 603 -13.36 -16.99 -3.11
CA GLU A 603 -12.88 -17.39 -1.79
C GLU A 603 -12.15 -16.23 -1.11
N TYR A 604 -12.22 -16.18 0.21
CA TYR A 604 -11.49 -15.22 1.02
C TYR A 604 -11.12 -15.80 2.37
N SER A 605 -9.89 -15.53 2.83
CA SER A 605 -9.40 -15.90 4.15
C SER A 605 -9.27 -14.65 5.02
N LEU A 606 -10.18 -14.48 5.97
CA LEU A 606 -10.16 -13.39 6.94
C LEU A 606 -9.15 -13.72 8.03
N TYR A 607 -8.09 -12.95 8.12
CA TYR A 607 -7.08 -13.05 9.17
C TYR A 607 -7.37 -12.10 10.35
N GLU A 608 -7.26 -12.60 11.56
CA GLU A 608 -7.46 -11.85 12.80
C GLU A 608 -6.46 -12.29 13.88
N ASP A 609 -5.98 -11.33 14.68
CA ASP A 609 -5.15 -11.54 15.88
C ASP A 609 -5.36 -10.39 16.88
N ASP A 610 -4.50 -10.23 17.89
CA ASP A 610 -4.62 -9.15 18.87
C ASP A 610 -4.35 -7.74 18.31
N GLY A 611 -3.81 -7.63 17.08
CA GLY A 611 -3.61 -6.37 16.38
C GLY A 611 -2.32 -5.61 16.71
N PHE A 612 -1.49 -6.06 17.68
CA PHE A 612 -0.32 -5.28 18.11
C PHE A 612 0.90 -6.10 18.53
N SER A 613 0.73 -7.35 18.96
CA SER A 613 1.84 -8.20 19.38
C SER A 613 2.32 -9.15 18.29
N ASN A 614 3.47 -9.81 18.52
CA ASN A 614 3.99 -10.86 17.68
C ASN A 614 3.50 -12.27 18.10
N ASN A 615 2.48 -12.35 18.94
CA ASN A 615 1.90 -13.61 19.41
C ASN A 615 1.35 -14.48 18.27
N TYR A 616 1.00 -13.89 17.13
CA TYR A 616 0.57 -14.62 15.93
C TYR A 616 1.65 -15.64 15.48
N LYS A 617 2.94 -15.35 15.67
CA LYS A 617 4.05 -16.27 15.38
C LYS A 617 3.98 -17.55 16.24
N ASN A 618 3.29 -17.48 17.39
CA ASN A 618 3.04 -18.58 18.31
C ASN A 618 1.64 -19.20 18.16
N GLY A 619 0.96 -18.94 17.04
CA GLY A 619 -0.35 -19.50 16.73
C GLY A 619 -1.54 -18.78 17.40
N LEU A 620 -1.33 -17.56 17.97
CA LEU A 620 -2.42 -16.75 18.54
C LEU A 620 -3.03 -15.86 17.45
N TYR A 621 -3.65 -16.46 16.48
CA TYR A 621 -4.41 -15.85 15.40
C TYR A 621 -5.59 -16.76 15.01
N MET A 622 -6.50 -16.24 14.22
CA MET A 622 -7.63 -16.98 13.67
C MET A 622 -7.78 -16.66 12.18
N ILE A 623 -7.98 -17.71 11.38
CA ILE A 623 -8.35 -17.57 9.97
C ILE A 623 -9.73 -18.17 9.77
N THR A 624 -10.66 -17.32 9.30
CA THR A 624 -12.00 -17.71 8.87
C THR A 624 -12.05 -17.74 7.35
N LYS A 625 -12.38 -18.89 6.77
CA LYS A 625 -12.49 -19.04 5.33
C LYS A 625 -13.94 -18.86 4.88
N PHE A 626 -14.09 -18.03 3.87
CA PHE A 626 -15.33 -17.83 3.13
C PHE A 626 -15.16 -18.45 1.73
N ASN A 627 -16.16 -19.22 1.29
CA ASN A 627 -16.22 -19.76 -0.07
C ASN A 627 -17.58 -19.42 -0.65
N TYR A 628 -17.59 -19.00 -1.88
CA TYR A 628 -18.78 -18.68 -2.64
C TYR A 628 -18.76 -19.41 -3.97
N HIS A 629 -19.80 -20.17 -4.25
CA HIS A 629 -20.01 -20.86 -5.50
C HIS A 629 -21.22 -20.28 -6.21
N TYR A 630 -21.01 -19.88 -7.46
CA TYR A 630 -22.02 -19.24 -8.31
C TYR A 630 -22.46 -20.23 -9.40
N GLU A 631 -23.72 -20.54 -9.40
CA GLU A 631 -24.43 -21.15 -10.53
C GLU A 631 -25.62 -20.27 -10.91
N GLU A 632 -26.04 -20.29 -12.18
CA GLU A 632 -27.23 -19.55 -12.59
C GLU A 632 -28.44 -20.03 -11.77
N ASP A 633 -29.17 -19.08 -11.14
CA ASP A 633 -30.30 -19.32 -10.24
C ASP A 633 -30.00 -20.08 -8.93
N ASN A 634 -28.75 -20.43 -8.65
CA ASN A 634 -28.34 -21.05 -7.40
C ASN A 634 -27.02 -20.48 -6.87
N TYR A 635 -26.97 -20.15 -5.60
CA TYR A 635 -25.74 -19.71 -4.93
C TYR A 635 -25.51 -20.51 -3.66
N THR A 636 -24.25 -20.89 -3.44
CA THR A 636 -23.82 -21.51 -2.19
C THR A 636 -22.74 -20.66 -1.53
N PHE A 637 -22.96 -20.27 -0.28
CA PHE A 637 -21.98 -19.53 0.51
C PHE A 637 -21.62 -20.32 1.76
N LYS A 638 -20.30 -20.49 2.01
CA LYS A 638 -19.80 -21.29 3.14
C LYS A 638 -18.89 -20.47 4.03
N ILE A 639 -19.04 -20.66 5.35
CA ILE A 639 -18.12 -20.15 6.37
C ILE A 639 -17.53 -21.35 7.10
N SER A 640 -16.19 -21.40 7.19
CA SER A 640 -15.47 -22.41 7.96
C SER A 640 -14.27 -21.80 8.66
N LYS A 641 -13.84 -22.40 9.76
CA LYS A 641 -12.55 -22.07 10.36
C LYS A 641 -11.45 -22.84 9.66
N GLU A 642 -10.46 -22.14 9.14
CA GLU A 642 -9.33 -22.75 8.45
C GLU A 642 -8.21 -23.11 9.42
N ASN A 643 -7.78 -22.15 10.28
CA ASN A 643 -6.61 -22.32 11.15
C ASN A 643 -6.66 -21.40 12.38
N GLY A 644 -5.74 -21.66 13.33
CA GLY A 644 -5.49 -20.82 14.49
C GLY A 644 -6.39 -21.10 15.70
N ARG A 645 -6.35 -20.23 16.70
CA ARG A 645 -7.14 -20.31 17.93
C ARG A 645 -8.40 -19.42 17.84
N ASN A 646 -9.44 -19.76 18.60
CA ASN A 646 -10.62 -18.91 18.68
C ASN A 646 -10.29 -17.65 19.48
N LEU A 647 -10.44 -16.48 18.85
CA LEU A 647 -10.27 -15.17 19.49
C LEU A 647 -11.58 -14.69 20.14
N VAL A 648 -12.72 -15.16 19.62
CA VAL A 648 -14.05 -14.94 20.16
C VAL A 648 -14.79 -16.30 20.21
N SER A 649 -15.80 -16.44 21.05
CA SER A 649 -16.57 -17.68 21.18
C SER A 649 -17.64 -17.80 20.11
N THR A 650 -18.31 -16.68 19.82
CA THR A 650 -19.39 -16.59 18.82
C THR A 650 -19.25 -15.33 17.98
N ARG A 651 -19.82 -15.36 16.78
CA ARG A 651 -19.91 -14.19 15.91
C ARG A 651 -21.24 -14.16 15.16
N SER A 652 -21.82 -12.98 15.01
CA SER A 652 -22.94 -12.73 14.12
C SER A 652 -22.45 -12.30 12.75
N TYR A 653 -23.17 -12.67 11.70
CA TYR A 653 -22.82 -12.31 10.33
C TYR A 653 -23.99 -11.64 9.63
N LEU A 654 -23.71 -10.56 8.91
CA LEU A 654 -24.60 -9.96 7.91
C LEU A 654 -24.00 -10.27 6.54
N ILE A 655 -24.51 -11.30 5.88
CA ILE A 655 -23.99 -11.74 4.56
C ILE A 655 -24.82 -11.02 3.52
N ARG A 656 -24.22 -10.04 2.85
CA ARG A 656 -24.84 -9.16 1.87
C ARG A 656 -24.48 -9.60 0.47
N PHE A 657 -25.42 -10.25 -0.20
CA PHE A 657 -25.30 -10.59 -1.62
C PHE A 657 -25.67 -9.38 -2.47
N LYS A 658 -24.73 -8.88 -3.24
CA LYS A 658 -24.87 -7.65 -4.01
C LYS A 658 -25.69 -7.85 -5.28
N ASN A 659 -26.60 -6.91 -5.57
CA ASN A 659 -27.43 -6.90 -6.78
C ASN A 659 -28.22 -8.20 -7.03
N ILE A 660 -28.86 -8.75 -6.01
CA ILE A 660 -29.62 -10.00 -6.06
C ILE A 660 -31.12 -9.74 -6.00
N LYS A 661 -31.88 -10.44 -6.84
CA LYS A 661 -33.35 -10.35 -6.93
C LYS A 661 -34.00 -11.73 -7.05
N ASN A 662 -35.35 -11.78 -7.03
CA ASN A 662 -36.15 -12.95 -7.36
C ASN A 662 -35.80 -14.23 -6.60
N ILE A 663 -35.43 -14.11 -5.31
CA ILE A 663 -35.14 -15.26 -4.46
C ILE A 663 -36.39 -16.01 -4.13
N THR A 664 -36.39 -17.31 -4.32
CA THR A 664 -37.51 -18.23 -4.06
C THR A 664 -37.31 -19.09 -2.82
N GLU A 665 -36.05 -19.43 -2.50
CA GLU A 665 -35.74 -20.31 -1.38
C GLU A 665 -34.39 -19.93 -0.75
N VAL A 666 -34.28 -19.97 0.58
CA VAL A 666 -33.05 -19.85 1.34
C VAL A 666 -33.00 -21.01 2.32
N THR A 667 -31.93 -21.82 2.26
CA THR A 667 -31.72 -22.94 3.19
C THR A 667 -30.37 -22.85 3.86
N ILE A 668 -30.28 -23.31 5.12
CA ILE A 668 -29.06 -23.40 5.89
C ILE A 668 -28.85 -24.86 6.30
N ASN A 669 -27.61 -25.32 6.23
CA ASN A 669 -27.22 -26.73 6.49
C ASN A 669 -27.56 -27.23 7.91
N ASP A 670 -27.80 -26.33 8.88
CA ASP A 670 -28.05 -26.69 10.27
C ASP A 670 -29.31 -26.01 10.81
N LYS A 671 -30.34 -26.82 11.13
CA LYS A 671 -31.62 -26.34 11.63
C LYS A 671 -31.54 -25.61 12.99
N ASN A 672 -30.46 -25.78 13.73
CA ASN A 672 -30.29 -25.09 15.02
C ASN A 672 -29.69 -23.68 14.87
N ILE A 673 -29.28 -23.30 13.67
CA ILE A 673 -28.77 -21.96 13.39
C ILE A 673 -29.95 -21.02 13.15
N LYS A 674 -30.08 -19.98 13.99
CA LYS A 674 -31.10 -18.96 13.82
C LYS A 674 -30.63 -17.98 12.76
N TYR A 675 -31.48 -17.78 11.76
CA TYR A 675 -31.22 -16.82 10.69
C TYR A 675 -32.48 -16.07 10.30
N ASN A 676 -32.27 -14.92 9.67
CA ASN A 676 -33.29 -14.10 9.03
C ASN A 676 -32.79 -13.63 7.68
N TYR A 677 -33.65 -13.23 6.76
CA TYR A 677 -33.24 -12.65 5.49
C TYR A 677 -34.22 -11.57 5.02
N TYR A 678 -33.69 -10.60 4.30
CA TYR A 678 -34.46 -9.46 3.81
C TYR A 678 -33.72 -8.76 2.65
N TYR A 679 -34.45 -7.91 1.92
CA TYR A 679 -33.86 -7.02 0.92
C TYR A 679 -33.54 -5.66 1.53
N ASP A 680 -32.38 -5.12 1.15
CA ASP A 680 -32.00 -3.73 1.37
C ASP A 680 -31.60 -3.13 0.00
N LYS A 681 -32.52 -2.36 -0.60
CA LYS A 681 -32.47 -1.89 -1.98
C LYS A 681 -32.30 -3.06 -2.96
N ASP A 682 -31.20 -3.09 -3.70
CA ASP A 682 -30.87 -4.14 -4.69
C ASP A 682 -30.04 -5.30 -4.11
N ASP A 683 -29.77 -5.28 -2.82
CA ASP A 683 -28.98 -6.30 -2.14
C ASP A 683 -29.87 -7.25 -1.34
N PHE A 684 -29.48 -8.50 -1.28
CA PHE A 684 -30.11 -9.51 -0.45
C PHE A 684 -29.24 -9.84 0.76
N ILE A 685 -29.79 -9.76 1.97
CA ILE A 685 -29.04 -9.96 3.22
C ILE A 685 -29.54 -11.22 3.92
N VAL A 686 -28.61 -12.07 4.32
CA VAL A 686 -28.84 -13.17 5.25
C VAL A 686 -28.15 -12.83 6.57
N GLU A 687 -28.92 -12.66 7.62
CA GLU A 687 -28.45 -12.39 8.97
C GLU A 687 -28.37 -13.71 9.75
N VAL A 688 -27.20 -14.04 10.29
CA VAL A 688 -26.95 -15.20 11.15
C VAL A 688 -26.44 -14.71 12.49
N LYS A 689 -27.14 -15.05 13.59
CA LYS A 689 -26.83 -14.58 14.94
C LYS A 689 -26.08 -15.62 15.75
N ASN A 690 -25.05 -15.17 16.46
CA ASN A 690 -24.32 -15.93 17.47
C ASN A 690 -23.85 -17.32 16.99
N LEU A 691 -23.30 -17.39 15.77
CA LEU A 691 -22.67 -18.60 15.26
C LEU A 691 -21.43 -18.93 16.10
N LEU A 692 -21.35 -20.16 16.62
CA LEU A 692 -20.16 -20.64 17.33
C LEU A 692 -18.96 -20.67 16.38
N ILE A 693 -17.83 -20.13 16.81
CA ILE A 693 -16.60 -20.17 16.01
C ILE A 693 -16.14 -21.60 15.85
N GLY A 694 -15.84 -21.99 14.63
CA GLY A 694 -15.48 -23.36 14.24
C GLY A 694 -16.69 -24.21 13.79
N ARG A 695 -17.93 -23.72 13.93
CA ARG A 695 -19.11 -24.36 13.34
C ARG A 695 -19.19 -23.98 11.86
N ASN A 696 -19.26 -24.97 10.98
CA ASN A 696 -19.41 -24.75 9.56
C ASN A 696 -20.83 -24.27 9.25
N LEU A 697 -20.92 -23.19 8.48
CA LEU A 697 -22.18 -22.65 7.96
C LEU A 697 -22.17 -22.82 6.44
N GLU A 698 -23.29 -23.34 5.91
CA GLU A 698 -23.56 -23.38 4.47
C GLU A 698 -24.92 -22.80 4.22
N ILE A 699 -24.99 -21.80 3.35
CA ILE A 699 -26.20 -21.11 2.93
C ILE A 699 -26.40 -21.39 1.45
N ASN A 700 -27.57 -21.94 1.09
CA ASN A 700 -27.96 -22.15 -0.29
C ASN A 700 -29.13 -21.22 -0.61
N ILE A 701 -28.99 -20.45 -1.68
CA ILE A 701 -29.95 -19.48 -2.17
C ILE A 701 -30.38 -19.91 -3.57
N LYS A 702 -31.70 -20.06 -3.76
CA LYS A 702 -32.26 -20.35 -5.08
C LYS A 702 -33.15 -19.22 -5.54
N GLY A 703 -33.20 -19.00 -6.83
CA GLY A 703 -34.01 -17.99 -7.47
C GLY A 703 -34.75 -18.51 -8.68
N LYS A 704 -35.32 -17.55 -9.39
CA LYS A 704 -36.03 -17.78 -10.66
C LYS A 704 -35.67 -16.65 -11.61
N ASP A 705 -35.35 -16.98 -12.86
CA ASP A 705 -35.05 -16.02 -13.93
C ASP A 705 -33.84 -15.14 -13.62
N SER A 706 -32.66 -15.72 -13.51
CA SER A 706 -31.38 -15.05 -13.17
C SER A 706 -31.44 -14.19 -11.90
N LEU A 707 -30.76 -14.63 -10.87
CA LEU A 707 -30.71 -13.94 -9.56
C LEU A 707 -30.09 -12.54 -9.64
N VAL A 708 -29.23 -12.27 -10.64
CA VAL A 708 -28.50 -11.00 -10.73
C VAL A 708 -29.40 -9.91 -11.31
N SER A 709 -29.59 -8.84 -10.53
CA SER A 709 -30.26 -7.63 -11.01
C SER A 709 -29.39 -6.96 -12.10
N SER A 710 -29.95 -6.76 -13.29
CA SER A 710 -29.33 -5.93 -14.31
C SER A 710 -29.58 -4.46 -14.00
N VAL A 711 -28.78 -3.87 -13.11
CA VAL A 711 -28.89 -2.44 -12.81
C VAL A 711 -28.27 -1.64 -13.95
N SER A 712 -29.10 -1.11 -14.83
CA SER A 712 -28.69 -0.14 -15.84
C SER A 712 -28.89 1.28 -15.31
N LEU A 713 -28.04 1.74 -14.44
CA LEU A 713 -28.06 3.11 -13.92
C LEU A 713 -27.62 4.16 -14.93
N VAL A 714 -27.09 3.77 -16.08
CA VAL A 714 -26.54 4.69 -17.10
C VAL A 714 -27.60 5.65 -17.63
N ASN A 715 -28.80 5.20 -17.90
CA ASN A 715 -29.87 6.06 -18.39
C ASN A 715 -30.36 7.04 -17.32
N GLU A 716 -30.40 6.62 -16.07
CA GLU A 716 -30.75 7.47 -14.91
C GLU A 716 -29.69 8.54 -14.68
N GLU A 717 -28.43 8.18 -14.74
CA GLU A 717 -27.32 9.13 -14.61
C GLU A 717 -27.33 10.19 -15.72
N ILE A 718 -27.66 9.81 -16.96
CA ILE A 718 -27.83 10.77 -18.06
C ILE A 718 -28.99 11.73 -17.78
N LYS A 719 -30.09 11.26 -17.20
CA LYS A 719 -31.21 12.11 -16.75
C LYS A 719 -30.75 13.05 -15.65
N GLU A 720 -29.99 12.59 -14.65
CA GLU A 720 -29.43 13.44 -13.61
C GLU A 720 -28.52 14.54 -14.17
N ILE A 721 -27.66 14.21 -15.15
CA ILE A 721 -26.83 15.20 -15.84
C ILE A 721 -27.72 16.27 -16.52
N LEU A 722 -28.86 15.86 -17.10
CA LEU A 722 -29.82 16.82 -17.67
C LEU A 722 -30.48 17.69 -16.60
N TYR A 723 -30.76 17.17 -15.38
CA TYR A 723 -31.26 17.97 -14.27
C TYR A 723 -30.25 19.02 -13.82
N ASP A 724 -28.98 18.67 -13.69
CA ASP A 724 -27.93 19.51 -13.13
C ASP A 724 -27.44 20.59 -14.12
N ILE A 725 -27.54 20.35 -15.40
CA ILE A 725 -26.98 21.21 -16.44
C ILE A 725 -27.70 22.56 -16.53
N ASN A 726 -26.96 23.66 -16.60
CA ASN A 726 -27.55 25.01 -16.65
C ASN A 726 -27.88 25.45 -18.09
N ILE A 727 -28.98 24.89 -18.64
CA ILE A 727 -29.59 25.27 -19.91
C ILE A 727 -31.11 25.40 -19.75
N THR A 728 -31.79 25.99 -20.75
CA THR A 728 -33.23 26.21 -20.66
C THR A 728 -34.00 24.88 -20.58
N THR A 729 -35.08 24.86 -19.81
CA THR A 729 -35.96 23.68 -19.65
C THR A 729 -36.40 23.10 -21.01
N LYS A 730 -36.73 23.97 -21.95
CA LYS A 730 -37.13 23.55 -23.33
C LYS A 730 -36.01 22.80 -24.06
N LEU A 731 -34.76 23.17 -23.86
CA LEU A 731 -33.62 22.45 -24.42
C LEU A 731 -33.42 21.10 -23.71
N LYS A 732 -33.58 21.05 -22.36
CA LYS A 732 -33.51 19.80 -21.60
C LYS A 732 -34.53 18.77 -22.13
N GLU A 733 -35.80 19.17 -22.28
CA GLU A 733 -36.85 18.31 -22.83
C GLU A 733 -36.55 17.82 -24.25
N GLN A 734 -35.98 18.69 -25.11
CA GLN A 734 -35.63 18.30 -26.48
C GLN A 734 -34.44 17.32 -26.51
N ILE A 735 -33.47 17.50 -25.63
CA ILE A 735 -32.32 16.58 -25.50
C ILE A 735 -32.82 15.24 -24.95
N ASP A 736 -33.64 15.23 -23.91
CA ASP A 736 -34.24 14.04 -23.33
C ASP A 736 -34.97 13.20 -24.38
N LYS A 737 -35.88 13.83 -25.14
CA LYS A 737 -36.59 13.20 -26.24
C LYS A 737 -35.67 12.57 -27.30
N VAL A 738 -34.53 13.21 -27.59
CA VAL A 738 -33.57 12.67 -28.56
C VAL A 738 -32.77 11.51 -27.97
N LEU A 739 -32.27 11.69 -26.75
CA LEU A 739 -31.41 10.70 -26.10
C LEU A 739 -32.13 9.35 -25.90
N PHE A 740 -33.37 9.39 -25.41
CA PHE A 740 -34.16 8.20 -25.07
C PHE A 740 -35.15 7.75 -26.17
N SER A 741 -35.06 8.30 -27.37
CA SER A 741 -35.85 7.85 -28.54
C SER A 741 -35.30 6.52 -29.10
N ASP A 742 -36.16 5.78 -29.81
CA ASP A 742 -35.79 4.51 -30.50
C ASP A 742 -35.03 4.69 -31.81
N ILE A 743 -34.66 5.91 -32.19
CA ILE A 743 -33.94 6.16 -33.44
C ILE A 743 -32.48 5.74 -33.33
N ASP A 744 -31.89 5.40 -34.49
CA ASP A 744 -30.47 5.05 -34.57
C ASP A 744 -29.52 6.10 -34.02
N VAL A 745 -28.40 5.67 -33.43
CA VAL A 745 -27.40 6.54 -32.75
C VAL A 745 -26.87 7.60 -33.74
N ARG A 746 -26.68 7.31 -35.03
CA ARG A 746 -26.24 8.31 -36.03
C ARG A 746 -27.28 9.42 -36.16
N LYS A 747 -28.57 9.07 -36.23
CA LYS A 747 -29.67 10.03 -36.27
C LYS A 747 -29.75 10.85 -34.95
N LYS A 748 -29.54 10.22 -33.81
CA LYS A 748 -29.44 10.93 -32.51
C LYS A 748 -28.30 11.95 -32.52
N ARG A 749 -27.12 11.59 -32.99
CA ARG A 749 -25.98 12.54 -33.13
C ARG A 749 -26.31 13.74 -34.00
N ILE A 750 -26.99 13.53 -35.14
CA ILE A 750 -27.42 14.61 -36.01
C ILE A 750 -28.47 15.49 -35.35
N ALA A 751 -29.43 14.90 -34.63
CA ALA A 751 -30.47 15.64 -33.93
C ALA A 751 -29.87 16.52 -32.81
N ILE A 752 -28.96 16.01 -32.00
CA ILE A 752 -28.25 16.79 -30.97
C ILE A 752 -27.47 17.96 -31.62
N ARG A 753 -26.76 17.75 -32.73
CA ARG A 753 -26.05 18.83 -33.44
C ARG A 753 -26.99 19.93 -33.95
N LYS A 754 -28.19 19.56 -34.40
CA LYS A 754 -29.20 20.52 -34.87
C LYS A 754 -29.70 21.45 -33.75
N LEU A 755 -29.62 21.02 -32.49
CA LEU A 755 -29.99 21.85 -31.33
C LEU A 755 -29.09 23.09 -31.15
N LYS A 756 -27.91 23.14 -31.83
CA LYS A 756 -27.09 24.35 -31.92
C LYS A 756 -27.87 25.56 -32.48
N ARG A 757 -28.73 25.30 -33.47
CA ARG A 757 -29.61 26.36 -34.06
C ARG A 757 -30.69 26.86 -33.10
N LYS A 758 -30.93 26.12 -32.01
CA LYS A 758 -31.91 26.45 -30.96
C LYS A 758 -31.26 26.99 -29.68
N GLY A 759 -29.96 27.30 -29.76
CA GLY A 759 -29.21 27.91 -28.66
C GLY A 759 -28.40 26.97 -27.78
N LEU A 760 -28.29 25.65 -28.15
CA LEU A 760 -27.43 24.73 -27.41
C LEU A 760 -25.97 24.98 -27.76
N ASP A 761 -25.16 25.36 -26.77
CA ASP A 761 -23.74 25.60 -26.96
C ASP A 761 -22.98 24.33 -27.38
N SER A 762 -21.95 24.49 -28.20
CA SER A 762 -21.11 23.42 -28.74
C SER A 762 -20.46 22.54 -27.65
N LYS A 763 -20.16 23.10 -26.46
CA LYS A 763 -19.63 22.38 -25.32
C LYS A 763 -20.60 21.29 -24.81
N TYR A 764 -21.89 21.61 -24.71
CA TYR A 764 -22.93 20.65 -24.33
C TYR A 764 -23.18 19.59 -25.41
N ILE A 765 -23.14 20.02 -26.70
CA ILE A 765 -23.30 19.09 -27.82
C ILE A 765 -22.24 17.99 -27.76
N LYS A 766 -20.99 18.36 -27.48
CA LYS A 766 -19.88 17.37 -27.35
C LYS A 766 -20.15 16.37 -26.23
N ILE A 767 -20.62 16.86 -25.09
CA ILE A 767 -20.94 16.00 -23.92
C ILE A 767 -22.08 15.02 -24.30
N PHE A 768 -23.20 15.50 -24.83
CA PHE A 768 -24.32 14.62 -25.17
C PHE A 768 -24.01 13.64 -26.30
N ILE A 769 -23.18 13.99 -27.27
CA ILE A 769 -22.70 13.06 -28.28
C ILE A 769 -21.88 11.93 -27.65
N ASN A 770 -21.01 12.23 -26.68
CA ASN A 770 -20.26 11.22 -25.97
C ASN A 770 -21.20 10.32 -25.15
N LEU A 771 -22.17 10.89 -24.45
CA LEU A 771 -23.16 10.13 -23.67
C LEU A 771 -24.00 9.16 -24.51
N LEU A 772 -24.22 9.43 -25.81
CA LEU A 772 -24.94 8.51 -26.70
C LEU A 772 -24.29 7.14 -26.83
N GLU A 773 -23.00 7.03 -26.57
CA GLU A 773 -22.26 5.75 -26.63
C GLU A 773 -22.58 4.84 -25.44
N TYR A 774 -23.16 5.41 -24.37
CA TYR A 774 -23.46 4.70 -23.12
C TYR A 774 -24.95 4.40 -22.93
N ILE A 775 -25.86 5.03 -23.71
CA ILE A 775 -27.30 4.78 -23.60
C ILE A 775 -27.56 3.31 -23.97
N GLN A 776 -28.07 2.58 -23.01
CA GLN A 776 -28.52 1.21 -23.24
C GLN A 776 -29.89 1.24 -23.89
N LYS A 777 -30.09 0.32 -24.83
CA LYS A 777 -31.43 0.06 -25.35
C LYS A 777 -32.26 -0.53 -24.22
N ILE A 778 -33.36 0.13 -23.87
CA ILE A 778 -34.37 -0.38 -22.93
C ILE A 778 -35.05 -1.58 -23.57
#